data_e3fd935a639a2326e6dffafc5cf5b566
#
_entry.id   e3fd935a639a2326e6dffafc5cf5b566
#
_cell.length_a   1.000
_cell.length_b   1.000
_cell.length_c   1.000
_cell.angle_alpha   90.00
_cell.angle_beta   90.00
_cell.angle_gamma   90.00
#
_symmetry.space_group_name_H-M   'P 1'
#
loop_
_entity.id
_entity.type
_entity.pdbx_description
1 polymer ?
#
loop_
_entity_poly.entity_id
_entity_poly.type
_entity_poly.pdbx_seq_one_letter_code
_entity_poly.pdbx_strand_id
1 'polypeptide(L)'
;MTAPPAALVNRNKKHFLGVPAPLGYVAGVGRGATGFTTRSDIGPARDANDVSDDRHAPPAAKRTKKKDEEEEKEEEEDLNDSNYDEFSGYGGSLFSKDPYDKDDAEADAIYEAIDKRMDEKRKEYREKRLREELERYRQERPKIQQQFSDLKRDLVKVTDDEWKNVPEVGDARNRKQRNPRAEKFTPLPDSVLARNLGGESSTAIDPNSGLASMVPGVNTPGMLTPTGDMDLKKIGQARNTLMNVKLSQVSDSVTGQTVVDPKGYLTDLQSMIPTYGGDINDIKKARLLLKSVRETNPNHPPAWIASARLEEVTGKVQAARNLIMKGCEVNPQSEDLWLEAARLNPADTAKAVIAQAARHIPTSVRIWIKAADLESETKTKRRVFRKALEHIPNSVRLWKAAVELENPDDARILLSRAVECCPTAVELWLALARLETYENARKVLNKARENIPTDKQIWTTAAKLEEANGNHHMVEKIIERAITSLSSNGVEINREQWFKEAIESEKGGHVHCCRAIVKAILGYGVEPEDQKHTWMEDAENCTTQGAYECARTIYNISLATFPGKKSIWLRAAYLEKNHGSRESLESLLQRAVAHCPKSEVLWLMGAKSKWLAGDVPAARGILSLAFQANPNSEEIWLAAVKLESENKEYERARRLLAKARGSAPTPRVMMKSAKLEWSLNDLDAGLQLLDEALKVFPDFPKLWMMYGQIYEQKNDLSKAFDAYNAGIKKTPNSIPLWILLSRLEEKRGLLIKARSVLERARLKNPKNDELWLEAIRVELRAGMKEIANAMMAKALQECSTSGLLWAESIFMEPRPQRKTKSVDALKKCEHDPHVLLAVSKLFWSERKVGKCREWFQRTLKIDPDLGDAWAHWYRFEQLHGTKEKQEEVKQRCLTAEPHHGELWCSVSKNIRNVGFSTEQILLATAKEVPIPI
;
A
#
# COMPACT_ATOMS: atom_id res chain seq x y z
N MET A 1 -41.78 -25.60 -33.28
CA MET A 1 -41.45 -25.19 -31.90
C MET A 1 -41.21 -26.46 -31.10
N THR A 2 -40.00 -26.94 -31.06
CA THR A 2 -39.64 -28.10 -30.24
C THR A 2 -39.48 -27.64 -28.81
N ALA A 3 -40.29 -28.18 -27.93
CA ALA A 3 -40.16 -27.95 -26.50
C ALA A 3 -38.74 -28.26 -26.01
N PRO A 4 -38.16 -27.47 -25.12
CA PRO A 4 -36.85 -27.76 -24.58
C PRO A 4 -36.85 -29.13 -23.89
N PRO A 5 -35.78 -29.89 -23.97
CA PRO A 5 -35.74 -31.24 -23.43
C PRO A 5 -36.11 -31.23 -21.93
N ALA A 6 -36.99 -32.14 -21.56
CA ALA A 6 -37.55 -32.28 -20.22
C ALA A 6 -36.51 -32.31 -19.07
N ALA A 7 -35.29 -32.67 -19.39
CA ALA A 7 -34.13 -32.65 -18.48
C ALA A 7 -33.71 -31.25 -18.02
N LEU A 8 -33.94 -30.21 -18.82
CA LEU A 8 -33.61 -28.83 -18.46
C LEU A 8 -34.68 -28.18 -17.59
N VAL A 9 -35.95 -28.59 -17.80
CA VAL A 9 -37.10 -28.04 -17.06
C VAL A 9 -37.18 -28.56 -15.63
N ASN A 10 -36.73 -29.81 -15.38
CA ASN A 10 -36.83 -30.43 -14.04
C ASN A 10 -35.57 -30.20 -13.13
N ARG A 11 -34.43 -29.88 -13.70
CA ARG A 11 -33.18 -29.76 -12.90
C ARG A 11 -32.94 -28.38 -12.32
N ASN A 12 -33.45 -27.35 -12.92
CA ASN A 12 -33.14 -25.97 -12.48
C ASN A 12 -34.38 -25.09 -12.54
N LYS A 13 -35.33 -25.37 -11.63
CA LYS A 13 -36.44 -24.44 -11.41
C LYS A 13 -36.02 -23.01 -11.03
N LYS A 14 -34.72 -22.79 -10.90
CA LYS A 14 -34.09 -21.52 -10.50
C LYS A 14 -33.17 -20.93 -11.55
N HIS A 15 -32.86 -21.67 -12.59
CA HIS A 15 -32.11 -21.09 -13.68
C HIS A 15 -33.09 -20.25 -14.52
N PHE A 16 -32.90 -18.94 -14.55
CA PHE A 16 -33.75 -18.04 -15.33
C PHE A 16 -33.70 -18.32 -16.84
N LEU A 17 -32.63 -19.01 -17.30
CA LEU A 17 -32.50 -19.49 -18.68
C LEU A 17 -33.41 -20.69 -18.89
N GLY A 18 -34.53 -20.49 -19.58
CA GLY A 18 -35.50 -21.53 -19.92
C GLY A 18 -36.75 -21.57 -19.04
N VAL A 19 -36.88 -20.68 -18.08
CA VAL A 19 -38.11 -20.48 -17.30
C VAL A 19 -38.68 -19.12 -17.69
N PRO A 20 -39.98 -19.02 -18.07
CA PRO A 20 -40.60 -17.72 -18.33
C PRO A 20 -40.51 -16.87 -17.05
N ALA A 21 -40.21 -15.59 -17.20
CA ALA A 21 -40.14 -14.66 -16.09
C ALA A 21 -41.49 -14.65 -15.31
N PRO A 22 -41.46 -14.56 -13.98
CA PRO A 22 -42.70 -14.46 -13.20
C PRO A 22 -43.49 -13.24 -13.64
N LEU A 23 -44.82 -13.34 -13.51
CA LEU A 23 -45.75 -12.24 -13.81
C LEU A 23 -45.35 -11.01 -12.98
N GLY A 24 -45.05 -9.88 -13.67
CA GLY A 24 -44.57 -8.65 -13.02
C GLY A 24 -43.07 -8.44 -13.05
N TYR A 25 -42.31 -9.35 -13.60
CA TYR A 25 -40.88 -9.16 -13.75
C TYR A 25 -40.56 -8.12 -14.83
N VAL A 26 -39.79 -7.08 -14.47
CA VAL A 26 -39.32 -6.07 -15.41
C VAL A 26 -37.84 -6.26 -15.57
N ALA A 27 -37.38 -6.57 -16.77
CA ALA A 27 -35.97 -6.73 -17.06
C ALA A 27 -35.22 -5.39 -16.85
N GLY A 28 -34.11 -5.42 -16.14
CA GLY A 28 -33.34 -4.21 -15.82
C GLY A 28 -33.67 -3.56 -14.48
N VAL A 29 -34.70 -4.01 -13.78
CA VAL A 29 -35.04 -3.57 -12.43
C VAL A 29 -34.58 -4.63 -11.44
N GLY A 30 -33.37 -4.58 -11.06
CA GLY A 30 -32.75 -5.53 -10.14
C GLY A 30 -31.25 -5.36 -10.11
N ARG A 31 -30.59 -6.06 -9.26
CA ARG A 31 -29.13 -6.03 -9.19
C ARG A 31 -28.53 -6.71 -10.42
N GLY A 32 -27.61 -6.02 -11.09
CA GLY A 32 -26.77 -6.61 -12.12
C GLY A 32 -27.50 -7.04 -13.39
N ALA A 33 -28.53 -6.34 -13.81
CA ALA A 33 -29.31 -6.64 -15.02
C ALA A 33 -28.56 -6.45 -16.33
N THR A 34 -27.29 -6.69 -16.35
CA THR A 34 -26.47 -6.67 -17.56
C THR A 34 -26.08 -8.10 -17.91
N GLY A 35 -26.61 -8.68 -18.88
CA GLY A 35 -26.36 -9.98 -19.53
C GLY A 35 -25.36 -11.02 -19.01
N PHE A 36 -24.55 -10.68 -18.01
CA PHE A 36 -23.52 -11.52 -17.35
C PHE A 36 -23.62 -11.41 -15.84
N THR A 37 -24.82 -11.42 -15.31
CA THR A 37 -25.01 -11.38 -13.87
C THR A 37 -24.64 -12.71 -13.25
N THR A 38 -23.80 -12.65 -12.25
CA THR A 38 -23.58 -13.78 -11.36
C THR A 38 -24.84 -14.01 -10.53
N ARG A 39 -25.00 -15.18 -9.99
CA ARG A 39 -26.17 -15.55 -9.18
C ARG A 39 -26.38 -14.63 -7.96
N SER A 40 -25.32 -14.00 -7.49
CA SER A 40 -25.33 -13.01 -6.42
C SER A 40 -25.89 -11.65 -6.84
N ASP A 41 -25.87 -11.36 -8.15
CA ASP A 41 -26.29 -10.07 -8.68
C ASP A 41 -27.76 -10.04 -9.09
N ILE A 42 -28.37 -11.22 -9.20
CA ILE A 42 -29.79 -11.38 -9.50
C ILE A 42 -30.53 -11.37 -8.17
N GLY A 43 -31.02 -10.21 -7.76
CA GLY A 43 -31.92 -10.10 -6.63
C GLY A 43 -33.26 -10.79 -6.88
N PRO A 44 -34.10 -10.93 -5.86
CA PRO A 44 -35.50 -11.45 -6.03
C PRO A 44 -36.24 -10.59 -7.06
N ALA A 45 -37.07 -11.25 -7.88
CA ALA A 45 -37.90 -10.56 -8.85
C ALA A 45 -38.79 -9.54 -8.12
N ARG A 46 -38.85 -8.32 -8.66
CA ARG A 46 -39.73 -7.25 -8.14
C ARG A 46 -40.94 -7.10 -9.02
N ASP A 47 -42.04 -6.79 -8.39
CA ASP A 47 -43.28 -6.50 -9.09
C ASP A 47 -43.20 -5.19 -9.88
N ALA A 48 -43.85 -5.14 -11.05
CA ALA A 48 -43.80 -3.97 -11.93
C ALA A 48 -44.33 -2.67 -11.28
N ASN A 49 -45.12 -2.78 -10.21
CA ASN A 49 -45.69 -1.67 -9.46
C ASN A 49 -44.73 -1.11 -8.36
N ASP A 50 -43.60 -1.75 -8.15
CA ASP A 50 -42.63 -1.41 -7.13
C ASP A 50 -41.49 -0.50 -7.67
N VAL A 51 -41.86 0.45 -8.50
CA VAL A 51 -40.98 1.44 -9.13
C VAL A 51 -40.81 2.69 -8.24
N SER A 52 -40.96 2.58 -6.92
CA SER A 52 -40.63 3.70 -6.05
C SER A 52 -39.13 3.79 -5.82
N ASP A 53 -38.62 5.00 -5.87
CA ASP A 53 -37.17 5.31 -5.74
C ASP A 53 -36.56 4.95 -4.37
N ASP A 54 -37.32 4.50 -3.43
CA ASP A 54 -36.91 4.04 -2.10
C ASP A 54 -36.40 2.59 -2.13
N ARG A 55 -35.26 2.41 -2.78
CA ARG A 55 -34.52 1.13 -2.85
C ARG A 55 -33.86 0.74 -1.52
N HIS A 56 -34.07 1.47 -0.46
CA HIS A 56 -33.48 1.25 0.86
C HIS A 56 -34.42 0.57 1.86
N ALA A 57 -35.71 0.50 1.56
CA ALA A 57 -36.67 -0.27 2.35
C ALA A 57 -37.18 -1.42 1.50
N PRO A 58 -36.98 -2.68 1.88
CA PRO A 58 -37.63 -3.77 1.18
C PRO A 58 -39.15 -3.57 1.29
N PRO A 59 -39.91 -3.76 0.18
CA PRO A 59 -41.35 -3.54 0.17
C PRO A 59 -42.13 -4.45 1.15
N ALA A 60 -41.48 -5.44 1.70
CA ALA A 60 -42.01 -6.31 2.74
C ALA A 60 -42.26 -5.63 4.10
N ALA A 61 -41.58 -4.49 4.38
CA ALA A 61 -41.69 -3.85 5.71
C ALA A 61 -43.11 -3.31 6.07
N LYS A 62 -43.97 -3.08 5.09
CA LYS A 62 -45.33 -2.60 5.34
C LYS A 62 -46.37 -3.69 5.60
N ARG A 63 -46.09 -4.95 5.16
CA ARG A 63 -46.99 -6.09 5.43
C ARG A 63 -46.60 -6.86 6.69
N THR A 64 -45.41 -6.77 7.16
CA THR A 64 -44.88 -7.46 8.34
C THR A 64 -45.26 -6.76 9.65
N LYS A 65 -45.48 -5.44 9.66
CA LYS A 65 -45.77 -4.71 10.92
C LYS A 65 -47.02 -5.21 11.67
N LYS A 66 -48.05 -5.70 10.95
CA LYS A 66 -49.23 -6.25 11.62
C LYS A 66 -49.07 -7.71 12.08
N LYS A 67 -48.22 -8.46 11.38
CA LYS A 67 -47.93 -9.85 11.75
C LYS A 67 -46.81 -9.93 12.81
N ASP A 68 -45.86 -8.98 12.75
CA ASP A 68 -44.79 -8.91 13.71
C ASP A 68 -45.29 -8.38 15.08
N GLU A 69 -46.27 -7.48 15.10
CA GLU A 69 -46.92 -7.03 16.35
C GLU A 69 -47.74 -8.13 17.04
N GLU A 70 -48.37 -9.04 16.28
CA GLU A 70 -49.05 -10.22 16.84
C GLU A 70 -48.06 -11.33 17.24
N GLU A 71 -46.98 -11.54 16.46
CA GLU A 71 -45.92 -12.50 16.82
C GLU A 71 -45.05 -11.97 17.99
N GLU A 72 -44.75 -10.65 18.06
CA GLU A 72 -44.09 -10.05 19.21
C GLU A 72 -44.93 -10.10 20.50
N LYS A 73 -46.25 -10.00 20.41
CA LYS A 73 -47.11 -10.17 21.58
C LYS A 73 -47.25 -11.62 22.04
N GLU A 74 -47.30 -12.57 21.09
CA GLU A 74 -47.26 -13.99 21.43
C GLU A 74 -45.87 -14.41 21.96
N GLU A 75 -44.78 -13.81 21.44
CA GLU A 75 -43.41 -14.04 21.93
C GLU A 75 -43.16 -13.40 23.32
N GLU A 76 -43.78 -12.25 23.62
CA GLU A 76 -43.69 -11.62 24.93
C GLU A 76 -44.47 -12.41 25.99
N GLU A 77 -45.59 -13.04 25.66
CA GLU A 77 -46.36 -13.91 26.58
C GLU A 77 -45.63 -15.23 26.86
N ASP A 78 -45.03 -15.86 25.81
CA ASP A 78 -44.27 -17.10 25.95
C ASP A 78 -42.95 -16.92 26.71
N LEU A 79 -42.34 -15.72 26.65
CA LEU A 79 -41.09 -15.40 27.34
C LEU A 79 -41.27 -15.23 28.85
N ASN A 80 -42.44 -14.79 29.31
CA ASN A 80 -42.70 -14.56 30.72
C ASN A 80 -42.86 -15.84 31.53
N ASP A 81 -43.41 -16.92 30.94
CA ASP A 81 -43.71 -18.13 31.70
C ASP A 81 -42.67 -19.24 31.58
N SER A 82 -41.92 -19.31 30.46
CA SER A 82 -41.00 -20.42 30.20
C SER A 82 -39.58 -20.16 30.65
N ASN A 83 -39.19 -18.91 30.94
CA ASN A 83 -37.80 -18.49 31.19
C ASN A 83 -37.56 -17.89 32.59
N TYR A 84 -38.45 -18.13 33.50
CA TYR A 84 -38.24 -17.76 34.90
C TYR A 84 -37.12 -18.63 35.50
N ASP A 85 -36.09 -17.99 35.96
CA ASP A 85 -34.93 -18.63 36.60
C ASP A 85 -34.96 -18.28 38.09
N GLU A 86 -34.98 -19.30 38.92
CA GLU A 86 -34.92 -19.16 40.39
C GLU A 86 -33.62 -18.49 40.85
N PHE A 87 -32.57 -18.46 39.97
CA PHE A 87 -31.31 -17.91 40.33
C PHE A 87 -31.26 -16.38 40.25
N SER A 88 -31.86 -15.75 39.26
CA SER A 88 -31.74 -14.30 39.05
C SER A 88 -33.07 -13.57 38.96
N GLY A 89 -34.21 -14.27 38.82
CA GLY A 89 -35.50 -13.64 38.57
C GLY A 89 -35.57 -12.99 37.21
N TYR A 90 -36.56 -12.15 36.96
CA TYR A 90 -36.75 -11.43 35.72
C TYR A 90 -35.90 -10.20 35.63
N GLY A 91 -35.16 -10.02 34.54
CA GLY A 91 -34.52 -8.76 34.17
C GLY A 91 -33.48 -8.20 35.13
N GLY A 92 -33.18 -8.89 36.21
CA GLY A 92 -32.19 -8.50 37.18
C GLY A 92 -30.77 -8.89 36.78
N SER A 93 -29.78 -8.43 37.54
CA SER A 93 -28.41 -8.91 37.42
C SER A 93 -28.28 -10.39 37.79
N LEU A 94 -27.40 -11.13 37.12
CA LEU A 94 -27.11 -12.53 37.44
C LEU A 94 -26.76 -12.81 38.89
N PHE A 95 -26.28 -11.82 39.63
CA PHE A 95 -25.82 -11.91 41.03
C PHE A 95 -26.40 -10.79 41.91
N SER A 96 -27.64 -10.35 41.65
CA SER A 96 -28.30 -9.21 42.28
C SER A 96 -28.61 -9.39 43.78
N LYS A 97 -28.47 -10.60 44.35
CA LYS A 97 -28.80 -10.88 45.74
C LYS A 97 -27.70 -10.51 46.74
N ASP A 98 -26.56 -10.04 46.29
CA ASP A 98 -25.51 -9.62 47.21
C ASP A 98 -25.79 -8.15 47.64
N PRO A 99 -25.95 -7.89 48.96
CA PRO A 99 -26.21 -6.52 49.38
C PRO A 99 -25.02 -5.61 49.13
N TYR A 100 -25.29 -4.44 48.62
CA TYR A 100 -24.30 -3.36 48.56
C TYR A 100 -24.20 -2.66 49.90
N ASP A 101 -23.00 -2.29 50.32
CA ASP A 101 -22.82 -1.36 51.38
C ASP A 101 -23.33 0.03 51.00
N LYS A 102 -24.12 0.65 51.88
CA LYS A 102 -24.76 1.95 51.62
C LYS A 102 -23.75 3.08 51.39
N ASP A 103 -22.54 2.92 51.91
CA ASP A 103 -21.47 3.92 51.87
C ASP A 103 -20.83 4.05 50.46
N ASP A 104 -20.96 3.02 49.61
CA ASP A 104 -20.46 3.05 48.23
C ASP A 104 -21.43 3.71 47.23
N ALA A 105 -22.68 3.98 47.61
CA ALA A 105 -23.71 4.47 46.71
C ALA A 105 -23.44 5.89 46.15
N GLU A 106 -22.79 6.76 46.93
CA GLU A 106 -22.43 8.11 46.45
C GLU A 106 -21.21 8.10 45.55
N ALA A 107 -20.22 7.26 45.84
CA ALA A 107 -19.05 7.07 44.98
C ALA A 107 -19.44 6.50 43.62
N ASP A 108 -20.37 5.54 43.62
CA ASP A 108 -20.87 4.91 42.42
C ASP A 108 -21.71 5.85 41.55
N ALA A 109 -22.51 6.76 42.12
CA ALA A 109 -23.23 7.77 41.38
C ALA A 109 -22.30 8.73 40.61
N ILE A 110 -21.13 9.03 41.17
CA ILE A 110 -20.09 9.85 40.52
C ILE A 110 -19.42 9.05 39.39
N TYR A 111 -19.12 7.77 39.60
CA TYR A 111 -18.54 6.90 38.58
C TYR A 111 -19.50 6.64 37.43
N GLU A 112 -20.79 6.41 37.72
CA GLU A 112 -21.80 6.31 36.67
C GLU A 112 -21.95 7.58 35.83
N ALA A 113 -21.84 8.76 36.46
CA ALA A 113 -21.90 10.02 35.72
C ALA A 113 -20.68 10.21 34.81
N ILE A 114 -19.51 9.78 35.26
CA ILE A 114 -18.28 9.81 34.47
C ILE A 114 -18.34 8.79 33.35
N ASP A 115 -18.79 7.56 33.63
CA ASP A 115 -18.92 6.50 32.62
C ASP A 115 -19.97 6.84 31.55
N LYS A 116 -21.12 7.41 31.94
CA LYS A 116 -22.10 7.94 30.99
C LYS A 116 -21.49 8.98 30.06
N ARG A 117 -20.71 9.95 30.59
CA ARG A 117 -20.00 10.94 29.77
C ARG A 117 -18.96 10.32 28.83
N MET A 118 -18.24 9.31 29.33
CA MET A 118 -17.24 8.60 28.53
C MET A 118 -17.88 7.75 27.42
N ASP A 119 -19.01 7.11 27.73
CA ASP A 119 -19.75 6.30 26.76
C ASP A 119 -20.48 7.16 25.71
N GLU A 120 -21.00 8.32 26.09
CA GLU A 120 -21.54 9.29 25.13
C GLU A 120 -20.46 9.78 24.17
N LYS A 121 -19.28 10.16 24.67
CA LYS A 121 -18.13 10.54 23.82
C LYS A 121 -17.64 9.39 22.93
N ARG A 122 -17.61 8.15 23.48
CA ARG A 122 -17.26 6.95 22.70
C ARG A 122 -18.33 6.63 21.66
N LYS A 123 -19.61 6.86 21.97
CA LYS A 123 -20.73 6.68 21.03
C LYS A 123 -20.64 7.70 19.90
N GLU A 124 -20.45 8.98 20.20
CA GLU A 124 -20.27 10.03 19.21
C GLU A 124 -19.04 9.78 18.32
N TYR A 125 -17.92 9.32 18.91
CA TYR A 125 -16.73 8.97 18.14
C TYR A 125 -16.94 7.77 17.23
N ARG A 126 -17.64 6.72 17.69
CA ARG A 126 -18.00 5.56 16.87
C ARG A 126 -18.98 5.95 15.76
N GLU A 127 -19.99 6.78 16.06
CA GLU A 127 -20.94 7.26 15.04
C GLU A 127 -20.25 8.15 14.00
N LYS A 128 -19.32 9.01 14.43
CA LYS A 128 -18.53 9.82 13.52
C LYS A 128 -17.65 8.96 12.61
N ARG A 129 -16.95 7.98 13.17
CA ARG A 129 -16.11 7.04 12.43
C ARG A 129 -16.95 6.19 11.46
N LEU A 130 -18.11 5.69 11.89
CA LEU A 130 -19.02 4.95 11.02
C LEU A 130 -19.58 5.82 9.88
N ARG A 131 -19.86 7.12 10.13
CA ARG A 131 -20.22 8.05 9.06
C ARG A 131 -19.09 8.24 8.07
N GLU A 132 -17.87 8.45 8.54
CA GLU A 132 -16.68 8.61 7.69
C GLU A 132 -16.40 7.35 6.87
N GLU A 133 -16.54 6.15 7.47
CA GLU A 133 -16.40 4.87 6.77
C GLU A 133 -17.52 4.64 5.74
N LEU A 134 -18.76 5.00 6.08
CA LEU A 134 -19.89 4.95 5.14
C LEU A 134 -19.75 5.95 4.00
N GLU A 135 -19.22 7.14 4.26
CA GLU A 135 -18.96 8.13 3.22
C GLU A 135 -17.82 7.69 2.30
N ARG A 136 -16.72 7.12 2.84
CA ARG A 136 -15.65 6.50 2.05
C ARG A 136 -16.19 5.35 1.19
N TYR A 137 -16.97 4.47 1.79
CA TYR A 137 -17.59 3.35 1.07
C TYR A 137 -18.54 3.83 -0.05
N ARG A 138 -19.28 4.93 0.19
CA ARG A 138 -20.13 5.55 -0.84
C ARG A 138 -19.33 6.26 -1.94
N GLN A 139 -18.16 6.81 -1.62
CA GLN A 139 -17.25 7.41 -2.60
C GLN A 139 -16.55 6.35 -3.45
N GLU A 140 -16.08 5.27 -2.81
CA GLU A 140 -15.39 4.18 -3.50
C GLU A 140 -16.36 3.35 -4.36
N ARG A 141 -17.61 3.24 -3.96
CA ARG A 141 -18.64 2.46 -4.65
C ARG A 141 -19.89 3.31 -4.87
N PRO A 142 -19.90 4.16 -5.88
CA PRO A 142 -21.08 4.94 -6.22
C PRO A 142 -22.26 4.00 -6.54
N LYS A 143 -23.45 4.38 -6.08
CA LYS A 143 -24.67 3.59 -6.34
C LYS A 143 -24.81 3.33 -7.83
N ILE A 144 -25.21 2.10 -8.19
CA ILE A 144 -25.45 1.68 -9.58
C ILE A 144 -26.32 2.69 -10.34
N GLN A 145 -27.28 3.32 -9.65
CA GLN A 145 -28.09 4.40 -10.23
C GLN A 145 -27.29 5.64 -10.64
N GLN A 146 -26.25 6.02 -9.88
CA GLN A 146 -25.41 7.17 -10.24
C GLN A 146 -24.55 6.82 -11.46
N GLN A 147 -24.03 5.59 -11.52
CA GLN A 147 -23.28 5.13 -12.69
C GLN A 147 -24.15 5.10 -13.94
N PHE A 148 -25.39 4.61 -13.81
CA PHE A 148 -26.35 4.62 -14.93
C PHE A 148 -26.87 6.01 -15.28
N SER A 149 -27.04 6.93 -14.31
CA SER A 149 -27.45 8.30 -14.61
C SER A 149 -26.36 9.08 -15.33
N ASP A 150 -25.08 8.82 -15.00
CA ASP A 150 -23.95 9.44 -15.69
C ASP A 150 -23.80 8.88 -17.12
N LEU A 151 -23.98 7.58 -17.31
CA LEU A 151 -24.05 6.94 -18.62
C LEU A 151 -25.25 7.46 -19.45
N LYS A 152 -26.45 7.64 -18.84
CA LYS A 152 -27.59 8.24 -19.51
C LYS A 152 -27.34 9.71 -19.90
N ARG A 153 -26.67 10.50 -19.04
CA ARG A 153 -26.29 11.87 -19.40
C ARG A 153 -25.30 11.92 -20.55
N ASP A 154 -24.37 10.97 -20.62
CA ASP A 154 -23.43 10.87 -21.73
C ASP A 154 -24.13 10.38 -23.01
N LEU A 155 -25.11 9.48 -22.89
CA LEU A 155 -25.96 9.04 -24.01
C LEU A 155 -26.88 10.16 -24.57
N VAL A 156 -27.35 11.08 -23.74
CA VAL A 156 -28.16 12.24 -24.18
C VAL A 156 -27.32 13.25 -25.00
N LYS A 157 -25.99 13.22 -24.86
CA LYS A 157 -25.09 14.07 -25.63
C LYS A 157 -24.75 13.51 -27.03
N VAL A 158 -25.13 12.27 -27.28
CA VAL A 158 -24.92 11.59 -28.57
C VAL A 158 -25.96 12.08 -29.55
N THR A 159 -25.54 12.57 -30.69
CA THR A 159 -26.41 13.07 -31.75
C THR A 159 -27.07 11.89 -32.49
N ASP A 160 -28.23 12.13 -33.12
CA ASP A 160 -28.97 11.12 -33.91
C ASP A 160 -28.12 10.52 -35.04
N ASP A 161 -27.15 11.27 -35.57
CA ASP A 161 -26.23 10.79 -36.61
C ASP A 161 -25.13 9.88 -36.01
N GLU A 162 -24.71 10.14 -34.79
CA GLU A 162 -23.79 9.25 -34.08
C GLU A 162 -24.49 7.95 -33.66
N TRP A 163 -25.78 8.01 -33.33
CA TRP A 163 -26.61 6.81 -33.09
C TRP A 163 -26.76 5.95 -34.32
N LYS A 164 -26.91 6.54 -35.51
CA LYS A 164 -26.99 5.81 -36.81
C LYS A 164 -25.64 5.19 -37.19
N ASN A 165 -24.54 5.81 -36.78
CA ASN A 165 -23.18 5.34 -37.06
C ASN A 165 -22.61 4.41 -36.00
N VAL A 166 -23.35 4.08 -34.95
CA VAL A 166 -22.96 3.03 -33.99
C VAL A 166 -22.99 1.70 -34.76
N PRO A 167 -21.85 1.04 -35.00
CA PRO A 167 -21.85 -0.25 -35.65
C PRO A 167 -22.71 -1.21 -34.85
N GLU A 168 -23.71 -1.80 -35.49
CA GLU A 168 -24.54 -2.82 -34.84
C GLU A 168 -23.62 -3.88 -34.24
N VAL A 169 -23.77 -4.11 -32.93
CA VAL A 169 -22.96 -5.06 -32.17
C VAL A 169 -23.14 -6.45 -32.78
N GLY A 170 -22.22 -6.76 -33.66
CA GLY A 170 -22.12 -8.08 -34.24
C GLY A 170 -23.26 -8.35 -35.22
N ASP A 171 -23.03 -8.01 -36.47
CA ASP A 171 -23.73 -8.65 -37.54
C ASP A 171 -23.71 -10.16 -37.30
N ALA A 172 -24.85 -10.71 -36.89
CA ALA A 172 -25.02 -12.14 -36.58
C ALA A 172 -24.64 -13.02 -37.77
N ARG A 173 -24.58 -12.42 -38.96
CA ARG A 173 -24.19 -13.07 -40.21
C ARG A 173 -22.69 -13.32 -40.31
N ASN A 174 -21.86 -12.48 -39.68
CA ASN A 174 -20.40 -12.61 -39.68
C ASN A 174 -19.83 -13.22 -38.40
N ARG A 175 -20.64 -13.53 -37.40
CA ARG A 175 -20.20 -14.41 -36.33
C ARG A 175 -19.92 -15.78 -36.90
N LYS A 176 -18.64 -16.17 -36.97
CA LYS A 176 -18.25 -17.56 -37.13
C LYS A 176 -19.09 -18.35 -36.15
N GLN A 177 -19.99 -19.21 -36.67
CA GLN A 177 -20.82 -20.09 -35.83
C GLN A 177 -19.89 -20.82 -34.88
N ARG A 178 -19.97 -20.46 -33.63
CA ARG A 178 -19.25 -21.18 -32.56
C ARG A 178 -19.71 -22.63 -32.66
N ASN A 179 -18.78 -23.52 -32.89
CA ASN A 179 -19.05 -24.93 -33.00
C ASN A 179 -19.79 -25.35 -31.70
N PRO A 180 -21.10 -25.75 -31.77
CA PRO A 180 -21.87 -26.06 -30.56
C PRO A 180 -21.32 -27.24 -29.80
N ARG A 181 -20.39 -28.01 -30.40
CA ARG A 181 -19.61 -29.03 -29.68
C ARG A 181 -18.49 -28.46 -28.82
N ALA A 182 -17.94 -27.28 -29.18
CA ALA A 182 -16.89 -26.61 -28.36
C ALA A 182 -17.46 -26.04 -27.07
N GLU A 183 -18.76 -25.64 -27.05
CA GLU A 183 -19.42 -25.13 -25.83
C GLU A 183 -19.86 -26.25 -24.88
N LYS A 184 -19.92 -27.51 -25.35
CA LYS A 184 -20.22 -28.68 -24.53
C LYS A 184 -19.00 -29.30 -23.85
N PHE A 185 -17.82 -28.83 -24.18
CA PHE A 185 -16.61 -29.25 -23.50
C PHE A 185 -16.52 -28.59 -22.11
N THR A 186 -16.09 -29.39 -21.19
CA THR A 186 -15.75 -28.99 -19.81
C THR A 186 -14.97 -27.66 -19.80
N PRO A 187 -15.22 -26.78 -18.82
CA PRO A 187 -14.63 -25.43 -18.78
C PRO A 187 -13.11 -25.38 -18.69
N LEU A 188 -12.46 -26.54 -18.58
CA LEU A 188 -11.00 -26.66 -18.55
C LEU A 188 -10.54 -27.57 -19.70
N PRO A 189 -9.74 -27.05 -20.66
CA PRO A 189 -9.09 -27.88 -21.65
C PRO A 189 -8.17 -28.92 -21.02
N ASP A 190 -8.06 -30.09 -21.64
CA ASP A 190 -7.22 -31.21 -21.14
C ASP A 190 -5.76 -30.81 -20.95
N SER A 191 -5.24 -29.90 -21.75
CA SER A 191 -3.91 -29.31 -21.62
C SER A 191 -3.68 -28.54 -20.30
N VAL A 192 -4.74 -27.89 -19.78
CA VAL A 192 -4.66 -27.16 -18.50
C VAL A 192 -4.75 -28.13 -17.33
N LEU A 193 -5.54 -29.17 -17.44
CA LEU A 193 -5.60 -30.26 -16.45
C LEU A 193 -4.27 -31.00 -16.33
N ALA A 194 -3.66 -31.33 -17.49
CA ALA A 194 -2.33 -31.96 -17.53
C ALA A 194 -1.24 -31.06 -16.91
N ARG A 195 -1.32 -29.74 -17.12
CA ARG A 195 -0.36 -28.78 -16.58
C ARG A 195 -0.48 -28.63 -15.05
N ASN A 196 -1.69 -28.60 -14.50
CA ASN A 196 -1.90 -28.44 -13.05
C ASN A 196 -1.56 -29.69 -12.25
N LEU A 197 -1.59 -30.86 -12.88
CA LEU A 197 -1.24 -32.15 -12.23
C LEU A 197 0.23 -32.52 -12.38
N GLY A 198 0.93 -31.94 -13.34
CA GLY A 198 2.37 -32.17 -13.57
C GLY A 198 3.29 -31.58 -12.52
N GLY A 199 2.78 -30.70 -11.65
CA GLY A 199 3.58 -30.04 -10.60
C GLY A 199 3.68 -30.81 -9.28
N GLU A 200 2.71 -31.66 -8.94
CA GLU A 200 2.64 -32.26 -7.62
C GLU A 200 2.69 -33.78 -7.55
N SER A 201 2.44 -34.47 -8.62
CA SER A 201 2.66 -35.93 -8.64
C SER A 201 3.21 -36.39 -9.98
N SER A 202 4.47 -36.67 -10.01
CA SER A 202 5.18 -37.32 -11.12
C SER A 202 4.64 -38.70 -11.50
N THR A 203 3.72 -39.24 -10.69
CA THR A 203 3.07 -40.53 -10.91
C THR A 203 1.80 -40.47 -11.72
N ALA A 204 1.21 -39.29 -11.92
CA ALA A 204 -0.05 -39.11 -12.68
C ALA A 204 0.17 -38.95 -14.19
N ILE A 205 1.35 -38.50 -14.60
CA ILE A 205 1.72 -38.31 -16.03
C ILE A 205 3.14 -38.83 -16.20
N ASP A 206 3.24 -39.94 -16.88
CA ASP A 206 4.52 -40.54 -17.23
C ASP A 206 5.28 -39.60 -18.19
N PRO A 207 6.52 -39.17 -17.94
CA PRO A 207 7.28 -38.29 -18.80
C PRO A 207 7.56 -38.86 -20.19
N ASN A 208 7.43 -40.20 -20.34
CA ASN A 208 7.57 -40.89 -21.62
C ASN A 208 6.25 -40.99 -22.42
N SER A 209 5.12 -40.51 -21.88
CA SER A 209 3.87 -40.47 -22.63
C SER A 209 3.79 -39.18 -23.44
N GLY A 210 3.22 -39.25 -24.66
CA GLY A 210 3.12 -38.10 -25.57
C GLY A 210 2.47 -36.81 -25.00
N LEU A 211 1.87 -36.89 -23.79
CA LEU A 211 1.34 -35.74 -23.04
C LEU A 211 2.43 -34.85 -22.43
N ALA A 212 3.63 -35.38 -22.17
CA ALA A 212 4.77 -34.60 -21.69
C ALA A 212 5.24 -33.57 -22.74
N SER A 213 4.96 -33.81 -24.02
CA SER A 213 5.29 -32.88 -25.10
C SER A 213 4.38 -31.65 -25.18
N MET A 214 3.27 -31.63 -24.43
CA MET A 214 2.36 -30.49 -24.34
C MET A 214 2.71 -29.51 -23.18
N VAL A 215 3.73 -29.83 -22.39
CA VAL A 215 4.21 -28.92 -21.33
C VAL A 215 5.08 -27.86 -22.00
N PRO A 216 4.80 -26.55 -21.78
CA PRO A 216 5.62 -25.49 -22.36
C PRO A 216 7.02 -25.53 -21.78
N GLY A 217 8.00 -25.78 -22.64
CA GLY A 217 9.42 -25.87 -22.26
C GLY A 217 10.14 -27.07 -22.86
N VAL A 218 9.46 -28.03 -23.41
CA VAL A 218 10.07 -29.14 -24.14
C VAL A 218 9.89 -28.90 -25.63
N ASN A 219 10.81 -28.19 -26.22
CA ASN A 219 10.90 -27.98 -27.65
C ASN A 219 11.35 -29.27 -28.33
N THR A 220 10.44 -30.16 -28.65
CA THR A 220 10.65 -31.18 -29.68
C THR A 220 9.93 -30.72 -30.96
N PRO A 221 10.67 -30.28 -31.98
CA PRO A 221 10.05 -29.91 -33.24
C PRO A 221 9.47 -31.15 -33.90
N GLY A 222 8.17 -31.22 -33.99
CA GLY A 222 7.52 -32.27 -34.80
C GLY A 222 6.31 -32.98 -34.17
N MET A 223 6.01 -32.74 -32.88
CA MET A 223 4.88 -33.43 -32.23
C MET A 223 3.74 -32.49 -31.79
N LEU A 224 3.46 -31.45 -32.55
CA LEU A 224 2.31 -30.55 -32.28
C LEU A 224 1.00 -31.02 -32.94
N THR A 225 1.02 -32.15 -33.59
CA THR A 225 -0.22 -32.75 -34.09
C THR A 225 -0.73 -33.75 -33.04
N PRO A 226 -2.01 -33.70 -32.69
CA PRO A 226 -2.61 -34.68 -31.76
C PRO A 226 -2.88 -35.98 -32.49
N THR A 227 -1.83 -36.57 -33.01
CA THR A 227 -1.89 -37.91 -33.61
C THR A 227 -1.60 -38.92 -32.51
N GLY A 228 -2.63 -39.48 -32.03
CA GLY A 228 -2.60 -40.73 -31.32
C GLY A 228 -2.11 -40.57 -29.87
N ASP A 229 -2.23 -41.42 -29.16
CA ASP A 229 -1.76 -41.81 -27.83
C ASP A 229 -1.84 -40.74 -26.69
N MET A 230 -2.79 -39.82 -26.79
CA MET A 230 -3.31 -39.21 -25.59
C MET A 230 -4.04 -40.25 -24.77
N ASP A 231 -3.40 -40.68 -23.71
CA ASP A 231 -3.96 -41.67 -22.81
C ASP A 231 -5.20 -41.10 -22.11
N LEU A 232 -6.36 -41.28 -22.73
CA LEU A 232 -7.66 -40.80 -22.24
C LEU A 232 -7.96 -41.30 -20.82
N LYS A 233 -7.33 -42.41 -20.40
CA LYS A 233 -7.43 -42.93 -19.05
C LYS A 233 -6.68 -42.01 -18.05
N LYS A 234 -5.48 -41.54 -18.41
CA LYS A 234 -4.70 -40.63 -17.56
C LYS A 234 -5.38 -39.24 -17.46
N ILE A 235 -5.94 -38.74 -18.55
CA ILE A 235 -6.74 -37.51 -18.55
C ILE A 235 -7.99 -37.70 -17.70
N GLY A 236 -8.68 -38.80 -17.80
CA GLY A 236 -9.83 -39.17 -16.98
C GLY A 236 -9.50 -39.24 -15.51
N GLN A 237 -8.35 -39.87 -15.17
CA GLN A 237 -7.84 -39.91 -13.79
C GLN A 237 -7.48 -38.52 -13.26
N ALA A 238 -6.81 -37.70 -14.07
CA ALA A 238 -6.46 -36.35 -13.73
C ALA A 238 -7.70 -35.48 -13.49
N ARG A 239 -8.73 -35.61 -14.32
CA ARG A 239 -10.02 -34.96 -14.10
C ARG A 239 -10.71 -35.42 -12.83
N ASN A 240 -10.71 -36.74 -12.56
CA ASN A 240 -11.31 -37.28 -11.35
C ASN A 240 -10.57 -36.83 -10.08
N THR A 241 -9.24 -36.77 -10.10
CA THR A 241 -8.47 -36.27 -8.96
C THR A 241 -8.71 -34.77 -8.75
N LEU A 242 -8.79 -33.95 -9.79
CA LEU A 242 -9.10 -32.54 -9.69
C LEU A 242 -10.56 -32.28 -9.25
N MET A 243 -11.49 -33.09 -9.69
CA MET A 243 -12.87 -33.09 -9.21
C MET A 243 -12.95 -33.54 -7.75
N ASN A 244 -12.20 -34.54 -7.35
CA ASN A 244 -12.17 -35.00 -5.96
C ASN A 244 -11.53 -33.95 -5.04
N VAL A 245 -10.45 -33.28 -5.46
CA VAL A 245 -9.83 -32.17 -4.71
C VAL A 245 -10.80 -30.99 -4.58
N LYS A 246 -11.51 -30.62 -5.66
CA LYS A 246 -12.55 -29.56 -5.58
C LYS A 246 -13.76 -29.97 -4.76
N LEU A 247 -14.19 -31.23 -4.82
CA LEU A 247 -15.26 -31.74 -4.00
C LEU A 247 -14.86 -31.82 -2.53
N SER A 248 -13.63 -32.23 -2.23
CA SER A 248 -13.10 -32.20 -0.86
C SER A 248 -12.91 -30.80 -0.30
N GLN A 249 -12.58 -29.82 -1.15
CA GLN A 249 -12.54 -28.40 -0.77
C GLN A 249 -13.93 -27.78 -0.57
N VAL A 250 -14.97 -28.32 -1.26
CA VAL A 250 -16.35 -27.79 -1.15
C VAL A 250 -17.14 -28.51 -0.06
N SER A 251 -16.89 -29.79 0.18
CA SER A 251 -17.49 -30.52 1.31
C SER A 251 -16.86 -31.90 1.50
N ASP A 252 -16.10 -32.09 2.54
CA ASP A 252 -15.66 -33.42 2.99
C ASP A 252 -16.82 -34.33 3.40
N SER A 253 -18.01 -33.82 3.44
CA SER A 253 -19.19 -34.44 4.00
C SER A 253 -20.20 -34.91 2.98
N VAL A 254 -20.16 -34.47 1.72
CA VAL A 254 -21.18 -34.84 0.72
C VAL A 254 -20.94 -36.21 0.10
N THR A 255 -19.76 -36.77 0.25
CA THR A 255 -19.38 -38.04 -0.40
C THR A 255 -19.77 -39.31 0.35
N GLY A 256 -20.53 -39.24 1.45
CA GLY A 256 -21.09 -40.40 2.13
C GLY A 256 -20.03 -41.32 2.76
N GLN A 257 -18.88 -40.78 3.09
CA GLN A 257 -17.78 -41.54 3.65
C GLN A 257 -17.93 -41.74 5.15
N THR A 258 -17.51 -42.89 5.61
CA THR A 258 -17.75 -43.46 6.92
C THR A 258 -17.08 -42.78 8.12
N VAL A 259 -16.27 -41.79 7.90
CA VAL A 259 -15.67 -40.92 8.93
C VAL A 259 -15.90 -39.47 8.59
N VAL A 260 -17.16 -39.09 8.68
CA VAL A 260 -17.55 -37.67 8.56
C VAL A 260 -17.23 -37.05 9.90
N ASP A 261 -16.34 -36.06 9.94
CA ASP A 261 -16.28 -35.18 11.10
C ASP A 261 -17.60 -34.41 11.15
N PRO A 262 -18.46 -34.68 12.12
CA PRO A 262 -19.78 -34.02 12.22
C PRO A 262 -19.65 -32.50 12.35
N LYS A 263 -18.52 -32.01 12.83
CA LYS A 263 -18.20 -30.58 12.87
C LYS A 263 -18.02 -30.01 11.46
N GLY A 264 -17.25 -30.67 10.60
CA GLY A 264 -17.03 -30.26 9.22
C GLY A 264 -18.34 -30.24 8.42
N TYR A 265 -19.14 -31.28 8.54
CA TYR A 265 -20.45 -31.35 7.89
C TYR A 265 -21.39 -30.22 8.29
N LEU A 266 -21.45 -29.88 9.57
CA LEU A 266 -22.34 -28.83 10.07
C LEU A 266 -21.86 -27.42 9.75
N THR A 267 -20.54 -27.21 9.74
CA THR A 267 -19.93 -25.94 9.31
C THR A 267 -20.09 -25.73 7.81
N ASP A 268 -19.93 -26.77 7.01
CA ASP A 268 -20.19 -26.70 5.57
C ASP A 268 -21.66 -26.46 5.25
N LEU A 269 -22.57 -27.07 5.98
CA LEU A 269 -24.01 -26.82 5.87
C LEU A 269 -24.35 -25.35 6.23
N GLN A 270 -23.64 -24.74 7.18
CA GLN A 270 -23.77 -23.33 7.49
C GLN A 270 -23.24 -22.42 6.37
N SER A 271 -22.11 -22.79 5.73
CA SER A 271 -21.55 -22.06 4.61
C SER A 271 -22.39 -22.19 3.34
N MET A 272 -23.11 -23.31 3.19
CA MET A 272 -23.99 -23.59 2.08
C MET A 272 -25.42 -23.07 2.25
N ILE A 273 -25.82 -22.69 3.47
CA ILE A 273 -27.11 -22.03 3.66
C ILE A 273 -27.03 -20.66 3.00
N PRO A 274 -27.74 -20.42 1.90
CA PRO A 274 -27.72 -19.11 1.28
C PRO A 274 -28.28 -18.09 2.27
N THR A 275 -27.54 -17.02 2.46
CA THR A 275 -27.97 -15.86 3.27
C THR A 275 -29.20 -15.15 2.69
N TYR A 276 -29.66 -15.58 1.55
CA TYR A 276 -30.87 -15.10 0.88
C TYR A 276 -31.83 -16.26 0.73
N GLY A 277 -33.09 -16.06 1.08
CA GLY A 277 -34.25 -16.98 1.06
C GLY A 277 -34.42 -17.92 -0.13
N GLY A 278 -33.29 -18.45 -0.62
CA GLY A 278 -33.24 -19.42 -1.71
C GLY A 278 -33.62 -20.80 -1.22
N ASP A 279 -34.39 -21.43 -1.99
CA ASP A 279 -34.72 -22.85 -2.02
C ASP A 279 -35.40 -23.50 -0.79
N ILE A 280 -36.67 -23.25 -0.66
CA ILE A 280 -37.51 -23.92 0.32
C ILE A 280 -37.40 -25.47 0.29
N ASN A 281 -37.10 -26.06 -0.88
CA ASN A 281 -36.89 -27.50 -0.99
C ASN A 281 -35.58 -27.98 -0.35
N ASP A 282 -34.48 -27.20 -0.48
CA ASP A 282 -33.20 -27.54 0.13
C ASP A 282 -33.23 -27.30 1.65
N ILE A 283 -33.91 -26.24 2.10
CA ILE A 283 -34.15 -26.00 3.52
C ILE A 283 -34.96 -27.13 4.19
N LYS A 284 -36.00 -27.66 3.52
CA LYS A 284 -36.76 -28.78 4.03
C LYS A 284 -35.90 -30.05 4.16
N LYS A 285 -35.03 -30.31 3.16
CA LYS A 285 -34.08 -31.42 3.22
C LYS A 285 -33.06 -31.25 4.35
N ALA A 286 -32.47 -30.05 4.48
CA ALA A 286 -31.54 -29.74 5.57
C ALA A 286 -32.19 -29.93 6.95
N ARG A 287 -33.45 -29.48 7.12
CA ARG A 287 -34.23 -29.68 8.34
C ARG A 287 -34.46 -31.16 8.66
N LEU A 288 -34.77 -31.98 7.66
CA LEU A 288 -34.96 -33.42 7.84
C LEU A 288 -33.65 -34.12 8.19
N LEU A 289 -32.55 -33.76 7.52
CA LEU A 289 -31.24 -34.31 7.80
C LEU A 289 -30.76 -33.94 9.22
N LEU A 290 -30.88 -32.69 9.63
CA LEU A 290 -30.52 -32.27 10.97
C LEU A 290 -31.43 -32.88 12.05
N LYS A 291 -32.72 -33.07 11.75
CA LYS A 291 -33.63 -33.80 12.62
C LYS A 291 -33.20 -35.24 12.78
N SER A 292 -32.86 -35.95 11.71
CA SER A 292 -32.35 -37.30 11.74
C SER A 292 -31.05 -37.40 12.58
N VAL A 293 -30.12 -36.45 12.41
CA VAL A 293 -28.86 -36.44 13.20
C VAL A 293 -29.16 -36.28 14.70
N ARG A 294 -30.12 -35.43 15.08
CA ARG A 294 -30.50 -35.24 16.49
C ARG A 294 -31.20 -36.46 17.09
N GLU A 295 -31.94 -37.18 16.28
CA GLU A 295 -32.65 -38.42 16.70
C GLU A 295 -31.68 -39.59 16.81
N THR A 296 -30.70 -39.71 15.90
CA THR A 296 -29.72 -40.77 15.92
C THR A 296 -28.61 -40.53 16.94
N ASN A 297 -28.20 -39.28 17.11
CA ASN A 297 -27.13 -38.93 18.06
C ASN A 297 -27.52 -37.68 18.87
N PRO A 298 -28.35 -37.79 19.92
CA PRO A 298 -28.84 -36.68 20.72
C PRO A 298 -27.74 -35.97 21.49
N ASN A 299 -26.64 -36.68 21.82
CA ASN A 299 -25.50 -36.15 22.59
C ASN A 299 -24.50 -35.39 21.71
N HIS A 300 -24.88 -34.97 20.53
CA HIS A 300 -24.04 -34.20 19.60
C HIS A 300 -24.42 -32.72 19.56
N PRO A 301 -23.74 -31.83 20.32
CA PRO A 301 -24.09 -30.41 20.45
C PRO A 301 -24.15 -29.63 19.12
N PRO A 302 -23.21 -29.82 18.17
CA PRO A 302 -23.24 -29.06 16.90
C PRO A 302 -24.50 -29.29 16.07
N ALA A 303 -25.16 -30.49 16.20
CA ALA A 303 -26.39 -30.76 15.47
C ALA A 303 -27.57 -29.91 15.96
N TRP A 304 -27.62 -29.62 17.24
CA TRP A 304 -28.60 -28.74 17.84
C TRP A 304 -28.37 -27.30 17.45
N ILE A 305 -27.13 -26.83 17.49
CA ILE A 305 -26.72 -25.47 17.08
C ILE A 305 -27.06 -25.24 15.61
N ALA A 306 -26.68 -26.16 14.72
CA ALA A 306 -26.99 -26.04 13.30
C ALA A 306 -28.48 -26.04 13.03
N SER A 307 -29.27 -26.84 13.79
CA SER A 307 -30.73 -26.85 13.66
C SER A 307 -31.34 -25.52 14.09
N ALA A 308 -30.87 -24.94 15.20
CA ALA A 308 -31.35 -23.66 15.67
C ALA A 308 -31.00 -22.52 14.70
N ARG A 309 -29.78 -22.49 14.19
CA ARG A 309 -29.39 -21.49 13.17
C ARG A 309 -30.13 -21.64 11.86
N LEU A 310 -30.47 -22.86 11.46
CA LEU A 310 -31.32 -23.09 10.28
C LEU A 310 -32.72 -22.47 10.48
N GLU A 311 -33.34 -22.67 11.65
CA GLU A 311 -34.63 -22.05 11.96
C GLU A 311 -34.54 -20.52 12.08
N GLU A 312 -33.45 -19.98 12.63
CA GLU A 312 -33.19 -18.54 12.67
C GLU A 312 -33.12 -17.95 11.25
N VAL A 313 -32.32 -18.55 10.35
CA VAL A 313 -32.22 -18.10 8.95
C VAL A 313 -33.57 -18.19 8.21
N THR A 314 -34.44 -19.13 8.59
CA THR A 314 -35.80 -19.23 8.02
C THR A 314 -36.81 -18.25 8.64
N GLY A 315 -36.38 -17.38 9.57
CA GLY A 315 -37.23 -16.39 10.24
C GLY A 315 -38.06 -16.93 11.42
N LYS A 316 -37.85 -18.21 11.80
CA LYS A 316 -38.58 -18.83 12.90
C LYS A 316 -37.77 -18.79 14.19
N VAL A 317 -37.57 -17.58 14.74
CA VAL A 317 -36.73 -17.35 15.89
C VAL A 317 -37.18 -18.13 17.12
N GLN A 318 -38.53 -18.19 17.39
CA GLN A 318 -39.06 -18.92 18.53
C GLN A 318 -38.79 -20.44 18.42
N ALA A 319 -38.95 -21.01 17.24
CA ALA A 319 -38.62 -22.41 17.03
C ALA A 319 -37.13 -22.70 17.24
N ALA A 320 -36.24 -21.75 16.86
CA ALA A 320 -34.83 -21.82 17.10
C ALA A 320 -34.49 -21.80 18.61
N ARG A 321 -35.14 -20.92 19.39
CA ARG A 321 -34.97 -20.82 20.84
C ARG A 321 -35.43 -22.12 21.52
N ASN A 322 -36.58 -22.64 21.18
CA ASN A 322 -37.08 -23.89 21.75
C ASN A 322 -36.20 -25.09 21.40
N LEU A 323 -35.62 -25.12 20.20
CA LEU A 323 -34.72 -26.16 19.78
C LEU A 323 -33.39 -26.12 20.54
N ILE A 324 -32.80 -24.95 20.71
CA ILE A 324 -31.53 -24.82 21.40
C ILE A 324 -31.69 -25.10 22.90
N MET A 325 -32.79 -24.69 23.52
CA MET A 325 -33.09 -24.98 24.92
C MET A 325 -33.23 -26.48 25.15
N LYS A 326 -33.93 -27.21 24.30
CA LYS A 326 -33.97 -28.68 24.33
C LYS A 326 -32.60 -29.31 24.15
N GLY A 327 -31.74 -28.69 23.32
CA GLY A 327 -30.33 -29.10 23.18
C GLY A 327 -29.55 -28.94 24.46
N CYS A 328 -29.77 -27.84 25.22
CA CYS A 328 -29.14 -27.61 26.53
C CYS A 328 -29.61 -28.59 27.59
N GLU A 329 -30.90 -29.00 27.60
CA GLU A 329 -31.43 -30.01 28.50
C GLU A 329 -30.83 -31.39 28.27
N VAL A 330 -30.64 -31.78 26.99
CA VAL A 330 -30.03 -33.06 26.63
C VAL A 330 -28.51 -33.06 26.86
N ASN A 331 -27.82 -31.95 26.61
CA ASN A 331 -26.40 -31.84 26.71
C ASN A 331 -25.97 -30.68 27.63
N PRO A 332 -26.24 -30.77 28.94
CA PRO A 332 -25.96 -29.67 29.89
C PRO A 332 -24.47 -29.31 30.05
N GLN A 333 -23.57 -30.22 29.65
CA GLN A 333 -22.12 -30.01 29.75
C GLN A 333 -21.52 -29.34 28.48
N SER A 334 -22.35 -28.97 27.50
CA SER A 334 -21.86 -28.33 26.27
C SER A 334 -21.89 -26.80 26.38
N GLU A 335 -20.68 -26.20 26.47
CA GLU A 335 -20.50 -24.77 26.51
C GLU A 335 -21.11 -24.02 25.28
N ASP A 336 -20.89 -24.57 24.08
CA ASP A 336 -21.31 -23.93 22.85
C ASP A 336 -22.84 -23.85 22.70
N LEU A 337 -23.58 -24.84 23.24
CA LEU A 337 -25.04 -24.79 23.26
C LEU A 337 -25.56 -23.65 24.12
N TRP A 338 -25.04 -23.48 25.32
CA TRP A 338 -25.45 -22.41 26.20
C TRP A 338 -25.13 -21.02 25.68
N LEU A 339 -23.94 -20.86 25.07
CA LEU A 339 -23.57 -19.60 24.43
C LEU A 339 -24.46 -19.25 23.25
N GLU A 340 -24.85 -20.25 22.45
CA GLU A 340 -25.75 -20.05 21.33
C GLU A 340 -27.19 -19.78 21.81
N ALA A 341 -27.63 -20.45 22.86
CA ALA A 341 -28.91 -20.16 23.49
C ALA A 341 -28.97 -18.70 24.00
N ALA A 342 -27.91 -18.24 24.63
CA ALA A 342 -27.83 -16.85 25.06
C ALA A 342 -27.83 -15.83 23.91
N ARG A 343 -27.24 -16.19 22.75
CA ARG A 343 -27.23 -15.35 21.55
C ARG A 343 -28.61 -15.16 20.95
N LEU A 344 -29.40 -16.22 20.94
CA LEU A 344 -30.74 -16.25 20.32
C LEU A 344 -31.81 -15.59 21.18
N ASN A 345 -31.60 -15.49 22.48
CA ASN A 345 -32.55 -14.92 23.40
C ASN A 345 -32.36 -13.41 23.62
N PRO A 346 -33.43 -12.64 23.96
CA PRO A 346 -33.29 -11.23 24.38
C PRO A 346 -32.40 -11.09 25.62
N ALA A 347 -31.88 -9.89 25.85
CA ALA A 347 -30.89 -9.65 26.91
C ALA A 347 -31.32 -10.15 28.29
N ASP A 348 -32.60 -9.96 28.68
CA ASP A 348 -33.07 -10.33 29.99
C ASP A 348 -33.17 -11.86 30.17
N THR A 349 -33.71 -12.56 29.20
CA THR A 349 -33.77 -14.02 29.20
C THR A 349 -32.41 -14.67 28.97
N ALA A 350 -31.51 -14.01 28.22
CA ALA A 350 -30.17 -14.47 28.03
C ALA A 350 -29.37 -14.52 29.34
N LYS A 351 -29.62 -13.58 30.26
CA LYS A 351 -29.03 -13.58 31.59
C LYS A 351 -29.43 -14.84 32.38
N ALA A 352 -30.73 -15.18 32.36
CA ALA A 352 -31.24 -16.39 33.01
C ALA A 352 -30.61 -17.67 32.43
N VAL A 353 -30.54 -17.76 31.11
CA VAL A 353 -29.92 -18.89 30.39
C VAL A 353 -28.43 -19.03 30.76
N ILE A 354 -27.68 -17.94 30.79
CA ILE A 354 -26.25 -17.99 31.18
C ILE A 354 -26.08 -18.31 32.66
N ALA A 355 -27.00 -17.87 33.51
CA ALA A 355 -26.97 -18.24 34.92
C ALA A 355 -27.17 -19.74 35.14
N GLN A 356 -28.08 -20.40 34.38
CA GLN A 356 -28.23 -21.84 34.36
C GLN A 356 -26.97 -22.52 33.82
N ALA A 357 -26.39 -21.99 32.73
CA ALA A 357 -25.14 -22.48 32.17
C ALA A 357 -23.99 -22.47 33.20
N ALA A 358 -23.86 -21.41 33.97
CA ALA A 358 -22.85 -21.29 35.03
C ALA A 358 -23.04 -22.29 36.19
N ARG A 359 -24.27 -22.73 36.45
CA ARG A 359 -24.55 -23.81 37.42
C ARG A 359 -24.10 -25.18 36.91
N HIS A 360 -24.35 -25.45 35.60
CA HIS A 360 -24.00 -26.72 34.97
C HIS A 360 -22.53 -26.85 34.65
N ILE A 361 -21.90 -25.76 34.21
CA ILE A 361 -20.51 -25.72 33.76
C ILE A 361 -19.76 -24.56 34.46
N PRO A 362 -19.47 -24.66 35.76
CA PRO A 362 -18.80 -23.60 36.51
C PRO A 362 -17.36 -23.37 36.07
N THR A 363 -16.75 -24.32 35.32
CA THR A 363 -15.35 -24.28 34.88
C THR A 363 -15.16 -23.61 33.52
N SER A 364 -16.22 -23.15 32.85
CA SER A 364 -16.12 -22.52 31.54
C SER A 364 -15.84 -21.02 31.63
N VAL A 365 -14.66 -20.59 31.16
CA VAL A 365 -14.26 -19.20 31.09
C VAL A 365 -15.18 -18.39 30.16
N ARG A 366 -15.62 -18.98 29.03
CA ARG A 366 -16.42 -18.30 28.02
C ARG A 366 -17.82 -17.96 28.52
N ILE A 367 -18.43 -18.86 29.31
CA ILE A 367 -19.74 -18.61 29.94
C ILE A 367 -19.65 -17.42 30.89
N TRP A 368 -18.63 -17.36 31.74
CA TRP A 368 -18.45 -16.27 32.70
C TRP A 368 -18.15 -14.92 32.04
N ILE A 369 -17.36 -14.89 30.96
CA ILE A 369 -17.14 -13.67 30.19
C ILE A 369 -18.46 -13.21 29.56
N LYS A 370 -19.23 -14.15 28.98
CA LYS A 370 -20.52 -13.81 28.40
C LYS A 370 -21.54 -13.36 29.45
N ALA A 371 -21.50 -13.94 30.64
CA ALA A 371 -22.29 -13.47 31.78
C ALA A 371 -22.00 -11.99 32.11
N ALA A 372 -20.73 -11.64 32.15
CA ALA A 372 -20.32 -10.26 32.41
C ALA A 372 -20.69 -9.31 31.26
N ASP A 373 -20.60 -9.77 30.00
CA ASP A 373 -20.98 -8.96 28.82
C ASP A 373 -22.47 -8.58 28.83
N LEU A 374 -23.32 -9.47 29.29
CA LEU A 374 -24.77 -9.27 29.38
C LEU A 374 -25.19 -8.30 30.50
N GLU A 375 -24.35 -8.08 31.50
CA GLU A 375 -24.62 -7.10 32.54
C GLU A 375 -24.37 -5.68 32.02
N SER A 376 -25.25 -4.76 32.36
CA SER A 376 -25.10 -3.34 31.98
C SER A 376 -24.26 -2.55 32.96
N GLU A 377 -24.35 -2.90 34.23
CA GLU A 377 -23.70 -2.15 35.33
C GLU A 377 -22.30 -2.69 35.63
N THR A 378 -21.35 -1.80 35.86
CA THR A 378 -19.96 -2.15 36.20
C THR A 378 -19.87 -2.90 37.54
N LYS A 379 -20.73 -2.55 38.50
CA LYS A 379 -20.80 -3.23 39.81
C LYS A 379 -21.17 -4.71 39.67
N THR A 380 -22.18 -4.97 38.88
CA THR A 380 -22.64 -6.35 38.64
C THR A 380 -21.62 -7.16 37.85
N LYS A 381 -20.94 -6.57 36.88
CA LYS A 381 -19.83 -7.19 36.18
C LYS A 381 -18.70 -7.62 37.13
N ARG A 382 -18.31 -6.74 38.05
CA ARG A 382 -17.31 -7.04 39.07
C ARG A 382 -17.69 -8.23 39.94
N ARG A 383 -18.96 -8.34 40.35
CA ARG A 383 -19.47 -9.48 41.13
C ARG A 383 -19.42 -10.79 40.31
N VAL A 384 -19.80 -10.72 39.03
CA VAL A 384 -19.73 -11.89 38.14
C VAL A 384 -18.30 -12.37 38.02
N PHE A 385 -17.33 -11.47 37.77
CA PHE A 385 -15.94 -11.87 37.70
C PHE A 385 -15.33 -12.36 39.02
N ARG A 386 -15.71 -11.78 40.16
CA ARG A 386 -15.30 -12.31 41.46
C ARG A 386 -15.78 -13.74 41.68
N LYS A 387 -17.04 -14.04 41.40
CA LYS A 387 -17.56 -15.40 41.43
C LYS A 387 -16.91 -16.33 40.40
N ALA A 388 -16.64 -15.84 39.22
CA ALA A 388 -15.91 -16.62 38.18
C ALA A 388 -14.53 -17.01 38.64
N LEU A 389 -13.82 -16.11 39.33
CA LEU A 389 -12.48 -16.35 39.86
C LEU A 389 -12.46 -17.26 41.11
N GLU A 390 -13.56 -17.31 41.87
CA GLU A 390 -13.74 -18.33 42.91
C GLU A 390 -13.80 -19.74 42.36
N HIS A 391 -14.45 -19.92 41.19
CA HIS A 391 -14.55 -21.21 40.52
C HIS A 391 -13.34 -21.55 39.64
N ILE A 392 -12.74 -20.55 38.99
CA ILE A 392 -11.64 -20.72 38.06
C ILE A 392 -10.49 -19.76 38.38
N PRO A 393 -9.69 -20.02 39.40
CA PRO A 393 -8.61 -19.12 39.78
C PRO A 393 -7.45 -19.07 38.77
N ASN A 394 -7.29 -20.10 37.95
CA ASN A 394 -6.15 -20.25 37.03
C ASN A 394 -6.38 -19.63 35.62
N SER A 395 -7.43 -18.85 35.43
CA SER A 395 -7.75 -18.27 34.11
C SER A 395 -7.22 -16.86 33.98
N VAL A 396 -6.17 -16.69 33.17
CA VAL A 396 -5.59 -15.38 32.82
C VAL A 396 -6.62 -14.42 32.20
N ARG A 397 -7.54 -14.97 31.39
CA ARG A 397 -8.56 -14.16 30.70
C ARG A 397 -9.55 -13.53 31.67
N LEU A 398 -9.98 -14.28 32.69
CA LEU A 398 -10.88 -13.75 33.72
C LEU A 398 -10.19 -12.67 34.59
N TRP A 399 -8.93 -12.90 34.93
CA TRP A 399 -8.16 -11.92 35.69
C TRP A 399 -7.97 -10.63 34.91
N LYS A 400 -7.65 -10.69 33.62
CA LYS A 400 -7.56 -9.50 32.77
C LYS A 400 -8.87 -8.72 32.72
N ALA A 401 -9.98 -9.42 32.43
CA ALA A 401 -11.29 -8.80 32.35
C ALA A 401 -11.75 -8.20 33.71
N ALA A 402 -11.39 -8.84 34.82
CA ALA A 402 -11.67 -8.28 36.14
C ALA A 402 -10.87 -7.01 36.40
N VAL A 403 -9.58 -7.01 36.07
CA VAL A 403 -8.67 -5.87 36.29
C VAL A 403 -9.07 -4.66 35.45
N GLU A 404 -9.55 -4.87 34.23
CA GLU A 404 -10.01 -3.79 33.34
C GLU A 404 -11.18 -2.98 33.87
N LEU A 405 -11.96 -3.56 34.78
CA LEU A 405 -13.12 -2.93 35.38
C LEU A 405 -12.84 -2.23 36.71
N GLU A 406 -11.67 -2.48 37.34
CA GLU A 406 -11.36 -1.95 38.67
C GLU A 406 -10.54 -0.66 38.61
N ASN A 407 -10.55 0.09 39.71
CA ASN A 407 -9.69 1.25 39.89
C ASN A 407 -8.22 0.83 39.98
N PRO A 408 -7.23 1.70 39.71
CA PRO A 408 -5.83 1.33 39.73
C PRO A 408 -5.33 0.75 41.04
N ASP A 409 -5.87 1.19 42.20
CA ASP A 409 -5.51 0.68 43.50
C ASP A 409 -6.07 -0.73 43.77
N ASP A 410 -7.34 -0.95 43.46
CA ASP A 410 -7.98 -2.26 43.55
C ASP A 410 -7.41 -3.23 42.51
N ALA A 411 -7.13 -2.74 41.30
CA ALA A 411 -6.49 -3.51 40.23
C ALA A 411 -5.11 -4.03 40.65
N ARG A 412 -4.36 -3.27 41.43
CA ARG A 412 -3.06 -3.67 41.99
C ARG A 412 -3.20 -4.84 42.94
N ILE A 413 -4.20 -4.79 43.83
CA ILE A 413 -4.48 -5.88 44.78
C ILE A 413 -4.94 -7.14 44.04
N LEU A 414 -5.81 -6.98 43.07
CA LEU A 414 -6.28 -8.09 42.23
C LEU A 414 -5.16 -8.73 41.41
N LEU A 415 -4.28 -7.91 40.83
CA LEU A 415 -3.13 -8.42 40.08
C LEU A 415 -2.13 -9.14 40.97
N SER A 416 -1.89 -8.68 42.18
CA SER A 416 -1.02 -9.39 43.12
C SER A 416 -1.56 -10.78 43.44
N ARG A 417 -2.87 -10.91 43.60
CA ARG A 417 -3.52 -12.21 43.79
C ARG A 417 -3.57 -13.05 42.52
N ALA A 418 -3.78 -12.42 41.38
CA ALA A 418 -3.75 -13.09 40.08
C ALA A 418 -2.40 -13.76 39.77
N VAL A 419 -1.32 -13.08 40.11
CA VAL A 419 0.04 -13.56 39.95
C VAL A 419 0.34 -14.76 40.88
N GLU A 420 -0.24 -14.78 42.09
CA GLU A 420 -0.14 -15.92 43.00
C GLU A 420 -0.87 -17.15 42.42
N CYS A 421 -2.04 -16.96 41.80
CA CYS A 421 -2.84 -18.02 41.18
C CYS A 421 -2.29 -18.49 39.83
N CYS A 422 -1.74 -17.58 39.01
CA CYS A 422 -1.25 -17.82 37.66
C CYS A 422 0.21 -17.36 37.52
N PRO A 423 1.18 -18.01 38.17
CA PRO A 423 2.57 -17.55 38.15
C PRO A 423 3.26 -17.63 36.79
N THR A 424 2.71 -18.41 35.83
CA THR A 424 3.26 -18.58 34.47
C THR A 424 2.76 -17.54 33.46
N ALA A 425 1.88 -16.64 33.87
CA ALA A 425 1.29 -15.64 32.97
C ALA A 425 2.09 -14.34 32.98
N VAL A 426 2.95 -14.14 31.99
CA VAL A 426 3.82 -12.95 31.87
C VAL A 426 3.02 -11.66 31.89
N GLU A 427 1.88 -11.63 31.19
CA GLU A 427 1.05 -10.43 31.04
C GLU A 427 0.53 -9.87 32.37
N LEU A 428 0.22 -10.76 33.34
CA LEU A 428 -0.23 -10.34 34.68
C LEU A 428 0.91 -9.71 35.47
N TRP A 429 2.11 -10.28 35.37
CA TRP A 429 3.29 -9.73 36.01
C TRP A 429 3.65 -8.36 35.46
N LEU A 430 3.56 -8.20 34.13
CA LEU A 430 3.84 -6.91 33.51
C LEU A 430 2.78 -5.85 33.83
N ALA A 431 1.51 -6.25 33.89
CA ALA A 431 0.42 -5.36 34.28
C ALA A 431 0.60 -4.89 35.75
N LEU A 432 0.96 -5.80 36.65
CA LEU A 432 1.25 -5.46 38.04
C LEU A 432 2.45 -4.51 38.16
N ALA A 433 3.52 -4.77 37.43
CA ALA A 433 4.72 -3.93 37.44
C ALA A 433 4.44 -2.50 36.93
N ARG A 434 3.48 -2.33 36.02
CA ARG A 434 3.08 -0.99 35.52
C ARG A 434 2.30 -0.16 36.56
N LEU A 435 1.54 -0.81 37.41
CA LEU A 435 0.72 -0.14 38.42
C LEU A 435 1.45 0.09 39.76
N GLU A 436 2.55 -0.63 40.01
CA GLU A 436 3.31 -0.52 41.22
C GLU A 436 4.31 0.65 41.21
N THR A 437 4.72 1.07 42.43
CA THR A 437 5.81 2.04 42.58
C THR A 437 7.13 1.43 42.10
N TYR A 438 8.11 2.25 41.77
CA TYR A 438 9.40 1.81 41.23
C TYR A 438 10.07 0.69 42.04
N GLU A 439 10.17 0.86 43.38
CA GLU A 439 10.81 -0.14 44.25
C GLU A 439 10.05 -1.48 44.25
N ASN A 440 8.73 -1.41 44.30
CA ASN A 440 7.88 -2.60 44.27
C ASN A 440 7.86 -3.24 42.91
N ALA A 441 7.81 -2.45 41.83
CA ALA A 441 7.89 -2.94 40.46
C ALA A 441 9.19 -3.75 40.21
N ARG A 442 10.33 -3.30 40.75
CA ARG A 442 11.58 -4.07 40.72
C ARG A 442 11.47 -5.43 41.41
N LYS A 443 10.83 -5.47 42.58
CA LYS A 443 10.61 -6.72 43.32
C LYS A 443 9.69 -7.67 42.56
N VAL A 444 8.62 -7.11 41.96
CA VAL A 444 7.66 -7.86 41.13
C VAL A 444 8.35 -8.46 39.93
N LEU A 445 9.13 -7.68 39.17
CA LEU A 445 9.85 -8.15 38.01
C LEU A 445 10.94 -9.19 38.34
N ASN A 446 11.61 -9.05 39.48
CA ASN A 446 12.54 -10.08 39.95
C ASN A 446 11.84 -11.39 40.26
N LYS A 447 10.68 -11.37 40.98
CA LYS A 447 9.85 -12.56 41.18
C LYS A 447 9.33 -13.16 39.88
N ALA A 448 8.91 -12.31 38.95
CA ALA A 448 8.49 -12.74 37.62
C ALA A 448 9.60 -13.50 36.92
N ARG A 449 10.84 -13.03 36.97
CA ARG A 449 12.00 -13.70 36.38
C ARG A 449 12.32 -15.06 37.04
N GLU A 450 12.13 -15.18 38.34
CA GLU A 450 12.30 -16.44 39.08
C GLU A 450 11.27 -17.47 38.65
N ASN A 451 10.01 -17.05 38.43
CA ASN A 451 8.92 -17.96 38.02
C ASN A 451 8.95 -18.25 36.50
N ILE A 452 9.33 -17.27 35.68
CA ILE A 452 9.33 -17.38 34.21
C ILE A 452 10.69 -16.92 33.68
N PRO A 453 11.73 -17.77 33.73
CA PRO A 453 13.07 -17.37 33.27
C PRO A 453 13.20 -17.29 31.74
N THR A 454 12.23 -17.83 30.98
CA THR A 454 12.28 -17.99 29.51
C THR A 454 11.71 -16.83 28.73
N ASP A 455 11.05 -15.85 29.37
CA ASP A 455 10.39 -14.78 28.67
C ASP A 455 11.25 -13.50 28.59
N LYS A 456 11.39 -12.99 27.36
CA LYS A 456 12.16 -11.78 27.06
C LYS A 456 11.46 -10.48 27.53
N GLN A 457 10.10 -10.46 27.58
CA GLN A 457 9.35 -9.25 27.88
C GLN A 457 9.56 -8.76 29.31
N ILE A 458 9.82 -9.67 30.24
CA ILE A 458 10.13 -9.33 31.64
C ILE A 458 11.43 -8.52 31.70
N TRP A 459 12.43 -8.93 30.94
CA TRP A 459 13.72 -8.26 30.91
C TRP A 459 13.65 -6.89 30.20
N THR A 460 12.93 -6.82 29.07
CA THR A 460 12.75 -5.56 28.33
C THR A 460 11.96 -4.55 29.14
N THR A 461 10.93 -4.98 29.88
CA THR A 461 10.18 -4.07 30.78
C THR A 461 11.00 -3.66 32.00
N ALA A 462 11.84 -4.52 32.53
CA ALA A 462 12.78 -4.13 33.59
C ALA A 462 13.77 -3.07 33.08
N ALA A 463 14.30 -3.24 31.89
CA ALA A 463 15.17 -2.24 31.26
C ALA A 463 14.46 -0.89 31.05
N LYS A 464 13.23 -0.91 30.55
CA LYS A 464 12.37 0.30 30.38
C LYS A 464 12.07 0.99 31.72
N LEU A 465 11.84 0.21 32.76
CA LEU A 465 11.60 0.76 34.12
C LEU A 465 12.84 1.48 34.67
N GLU A 466 14.02 0.90 34.50
CA GLU A 466 15.27 1.53 34.94
C GLU A 466 15.61 2.78 34.13
N GLU A 467 15.31 2.77 32.83
CA GLU A 467 15.45 3.93 31.97
C GLU A 467 14.53 5.08 32.38
N ALA A 468 13.26 4.78 32.68
CA ALA A 468 12.28 5.76 33.14
C ALA A 468 12.68 6.44 34.47
N ASN A 469 13.47 5.74 35.29
CA ASN A 469 14.02 6.29 36.55
C ASN A 469 15.42 6.94 36.40
N GLY A 470 15.95 7.03 35.17
CA GLY A 470 17.23 7.67 34.88
C GLY A 470 18.46 6.80 35.15
N ASN A 471 18.30 5.51 35.45
CA ASN A 471 19.41 4.58 35.71
C ASN A 471 19.99 3.98 34.44
N HIS A 472 20.40 4.80 33.49
CA HIS A 472 20.82 4.37 32.17
C HIS A 472 21.96 3.34 32.15
N HIS A 473 22.90 3.43 33.11
CA HIS A 473 24.02 2.49 33.24
C HIS A 473 23.60 1.05 33.61
N MET A 474 22.40 0.88 34.19
CA MET A 474 21.87 -0.45 34.55
C MET A 474 21.19 -1.12 33.34
N VAL A 475 20.68 -0.33 32.41
CA VAL A 475 19.92 -0.86 31.25
C VAL A 475 20.78 -1.82 30.42
N GLU A 476 22.02 -1.45 30.09
CA GLU A 476 22.95 -2.32 29.33
C GLU A 476 23.21 -3.64 30.08
N LYS A 477 23.52 -3.55 31.39
CA LYS A 477 23.77 -4.73 32.20
C LYS A 477 22.55 -5.68 32.31
N ILE A 478 21.35 -5.12 32.34
CA ILE A 478 20.11 -5.91 32.38
C ILE A 478 19.93 -6.66 31.08
N ILE A 479 20.13 -6.02 29.94
CA ILE A 479 19.98 -6.66 28.62
C ILE A 479 21.07 -7.71 28.38
N GLU A 480 22.32 -7.46 28.74
CA GLU A 480 23.40 -8.44 28.65
C GLU A 480 23.09 -9.69 29.51
N ARG A 481 22.60 -9.47 30.73
CA ARG A 481 22.16 -10.55 31.61
C ARG A 481 20.93 -11.28 31.06
N ALA A 482 20.04 -10.56 30.40
CA ALA A 482 18.88 -11.15 29.76
C ALA A 482 19.29 -12.18 28.71
N ILE A 483 20.20 -11.80 27.81
CA ILE A 483 20.70 -12.68 26.75
C ILE A 483 21.41 -13.91 27.33
N THR A 484 22.32 -13.70 28.30
CA THR A 484 23.03 -14.80 28.95
C THR A 484 22.09 -15.73 29.73
N SER A 485 21.09 -15.19 30.41
CA SER A 485 20.07 -15.98 31.14
C SER A 485 19.16 -16.74 30.20
N LEU A 486 18.67 -16.11 29.14
CA LEU A 486 17.80 -16.79 28.16
C LEU A 486 18.55 -17.88 27.42
N SER A 487 19.80 -17.67 27.01
CA SER A 487 20.63 -18.70 26.38
C SER A 487 20.93 -19.88 27.31
N SER A 488 21.17 -19.62 28.61
CA SER A 488 21.40 -20.67 29.62
C SER A 488 20.15 -21.52 29.89
N ASN A 489 18.96 -20.93 29.70
CA ASN A 489 17.67 -21.63 29.82
C ASN A 489 17.22 -22.29 28.50
N GLY A 490 18.08 -22.35 27.48
CA GLY A 490 17.81 -23.05 26.24
C GLY A 490 16.84 -22.33 25.28
N VAL A 491 16.58 -21.04 25.51
CA VAL A 491 15.74 -20.23 24.59
C VAL A 491 16.57 -19.79 23.40
N GLU A 492 16.11 -20.12 22.19
CA GLU A 492 16.74 -19.60 20.98
C GLU A 492 16.56 -18.09 20.87
N ILE A 493 17.68 -17.38 20.74
CA ILE A 493 17.67 -15.94 20.59
C ILE A 493 17.43 -15.60 19.12
N ASN A 494 16.20 -15.30 18.80
CA ASN A 494 15.84 -14.85 17.45
C ASN A 494 16.14 -13.35 17.28
N ARG A 495 17.16 -13.06 16.48
CA ARG A 495 17.63 -11.70 16.19
C ARG A 495 16.53 -10.76 15.71
N GLU A 496 15.70 -11.19 14.77
CA GLU A 496 14.62 -10.36 14.20
C GLU A 496 13.56 -9.95 15.24
N GLN A 497 13.22 -10.87 16.15
CA GLN A 497 12.24 -10.57 17.20
C GLN A 497 12.77 -9.52 18.19
N TRP A 498 14.06 -9.58 18.50
CA TRP A 498 14.67 -8.60 19.35
C TRP A 498 14.85 -7.23 18.69
N PHE A 499 15.10 -7.20 17.37
CA PHE A 499 15.07 -5.94 16.63
C PHE A 499 13.67 -5.31 16.62
N LYS A 500 12.62 -6.10 16.50
CA LYS A 500 11.24 -5.60 16.63
C LYS A 500 11.01 -4.97 18.01
N GLU A 501 11.44 -5.63 19.09
CA GLU A 501 11.39 -5.07 20.45
C GLU A 501 12.21 -3.78 20.60
N ALA A 502 13.39 -3.72 19.98
CA ALA A 502 14.19 -2.50 19.97
C ALA A 502 13.46 -1.33 19.29
N ILE A 503 12.86 -1.59 18.14
CA ILE A 503 12.07 -0.61 17.37
C ILE A 503 10.82 -0.17 18.15
N GLU A 504 10.12 -1.10 18.79
CA GLU A 504 8.98 -0.78 19.65
C GLU A 504 9.38 0.02 20.89
N SER A 505 10.56 -0.28 21.43
CA SER A 505 11.12 0.48 22.55
C SER A 505 11.46 1.92 22.17
N GLU A 506 12.02 2.12 20.96
CA GLU A 506 12.29 3.46 20.42
C GLU A 506 10.99 4.24 20.18
N LYS A 507 9.97 3.62 19.58
CA LYS A 507 8.64 4.22 19.38
C LYS A 507 7.96 4.58 20.70
N GLY A 508 8.23 3.82 21.77
CA GLY A 508 7.79 4.09 23.12
C GLY A 508 8.58 5.18 23.86
N GLY A 509 9.63 5.75 23.25
CA GLY A 509 10.49 6.78 23.84
C GLY A 509 11.66 6.25 24.68
N HIS A 510 11.88 4.91 24.71
CA HIS A 510 12.94 4.27 25.49
C HIS A 510 14.21 4.07 24.66
N VAL A 511 14.97 5.13 24.49
CA VAL A 511 16.14 5.18 23.61
C VAL A 511 17.32 4.35 24.14
N HIS A 512 17.57 4.40 25.46
CA HIS A 512 18.68 3.64 26.07
C HIS A 512 18.44 2.14 26.05
N CYS A 513 17.19 1.71 26.25
CA CYS A 513 16.78 0.31 26.13
C CYS A 513 16.99 -0.19 24.69
N CYS A 514 16.55 0.57 23.70
CA CYS A 514 16.78 0.29 22.31
C CYS A 514 18.29 0.13 22.00
N ARG A 515 19.12 1.09 22.39
CA ARG A 515 20.57 1.04 22.19
C ARG A 515 21.22 -0.18 22.84
N ALA A 516 20.81 -0.53 24.05
CA ALA A 516 21.32 -1.69 24.77
C ALA A 516 20.95 -3.01 24.06
N ILE A 517 19.72 -3.15 23.61
CA ILE A 517 19.25 -4.33 22.85
C ILE A 517 20.06 -4.47 21.54
N VAL A 518 20.17 -3.41 20.77
CA VAL A 518 20.91 -3.43 19.51
C VAL A 518 22.38 -3.80 19.75
N LYS A 519 23.03 -3.19 20.75
CA LYS A 519 24.43 -3.47 21.10
C LYS A 519 24.66 -4.94 21.46
N ALA A 520 23.72 -5.55 22.18
CA ALA A 520 23.85 -6.93 22.66
C ALA A 520 23.58 -7.98 21.58
N ILE A 521 22.77 -7.67 20.58
CA ILE A 521 22.25 -8.65 19.59
C ILE A 521 22.90 -8.51 18.22
N LEU A 522 23.44 -7.36 17.89
CA LEU A 522 23.95 -7.06 16.55
C LEU A 522 24.96 -8.10 16.02
N GLY A 523 25.84 -8.62 16.90
CA GLY A 523 26.82 -9.64 16.55
C GLY A 523 26.35 -11.09 16.71
N TYR A 524 25.12 -11.30 17.24
CA TYR A 524 24.66 -12.63 17.58
C TYR A 524 24.23 -13.41 16.32
N GLY A 525 24.80 -14.64 16.15
CA GLY A 525 24.44 -15.53 15.03
C GLY A 525 24.84 -15.04 13.63
N VAL A 526 25.77 -14.09 13.53
CA VAL A 526 26.25 -13.59 12.24
C VAL A 526 27.72 -13.94 12.05
N GLU A 527 28.04 -14.60 10.94
CA GLU A 527 29.42 -14.93 10.59
C GLU A 527 30.26 -13.66 10.34
N PRO A 528 31.57 -13.67 10.68
CA PRO A 528 32.42 -12.47 10.55
C PRO A 528 32.46 -11.89 9.12
N GLU A 529 32.31 -12.74 8.10
CA GLU A 529 32.35 -12.33 6.68
C GLU A 529 31.10 -11.54 6.28
N ASP A 530 29.94 -11.92 6.80
CA ASP A 530 28.64 -11.35 6.46
C ASP A 530 28.21 -10.18 7.38
N GLN A 531 28.92 -9.97 8.49
CA GLN A 531 28.58 -8.92 9.48
C GLN A 531 28.34 -7.56 8.84
N LYS A 532 29.21 -7.17 7.92
CA LYS A 532 29.09 -5.87 7.26
C LYS A 532 27.78 -5.74 6.48
N HIS A 533 27.41 -6.76 5.71
CA HIS A 533 26.25 -6.72 4.83
C HIS A 533 24.96 -6.73 5.65
N THR A 534 24.85 -7.68 6.56
CA THR A 534 23.71 -7.86 7.46
C THR A 534 23.44 -6.65 8.33
N TRP A 535 24.49 -6.06 8.93
CA TRP A 535 24.33 -4.86 9.76
C TRP A 535 23.87 -3.65 8.96
N MET A 536 24.31 -3.54 7.71
CA MET A 536 23.83 -2.46 6.84
C MET A 536 22.38 -2.63 6.40
N GLU A 537 21.96 -3.86 6.15
CA GLU A 537 20.56 -4.19 5.88
C GLU A 537 19.67 -3.93 7.09
N ASP A 538 20.13 -4.35 8.27
CA ASP A 538 19.38 -4.08 9.52
C ASP A 538 19.21 -2.58 9.77
N ALA A 539 20.28 -1.80 9.55
CA ALA A 539 20.22 -0.35 9.70
C ALA A 539 19.22 0.27 8.69
N GLU A 540 19.20 -0.21 7.44
CA GLU A 540 18.23 0.23 6.44
C GLU A 540 16.81 -0.18 6.80
N ASN A 541 16.61 -1.40 7.29
CA ASN A 541 15.29 -1.86 7.76
C ASN A 541 14.79 -1.01 8.95
N CYS A 542 15.68 -0.67 9.90
CA CYS A 542 15.33 0.24 11.00
C CYS A 542 14.95 1.64 10.48
N THR A 543 15.69 2.18 9.50
CA THR A 543 15.36 3.50 8.92
C THR A 543 14.04 3.51 8.19
N THR A 544 13.70 2.45 7.44
CA THR A 544 12.41 2.34 6.73
C THR A 544 11.23 2.24 7.69
N GLN A 545 11.45 1.66 8.88
CA GLN A 545 10.43 1.56 9.93
C GLN A 545 10.35 2.80 10.84
N GLY A 546 11.21 3.80 10.60
CA GLY A 546 11.25 5.05 11.35
C GLY A 546 12.00 4.99 12.67
N ALA A 547 12.78 3.93 12.93
CA ALA A 547 13.60 3.74 14.13
C ALA A 547 15.03 4.26 13.90
N TYR A 548 15.22 5.55 14.05
CA TYR A 548 16.47 6.22 13.71
C TYR A 548 17.57 6.02 14.76
N GLU A 549 17.21 5.88 16.03
CA GLU A 549 18.18 5.63 17.10
C GLU A 549 18.73 4.20 17.08
N CYS A 550 17.89 3.23 16.73
CA CYS A 550 18.35 1.87 16.40
C CYS A 550 19.37 1.90 15.27
N ALA A 551 19.07 2.56 14.19
CA ALA A 551 19.95 2.68 13.02
C ALA A 551 21.26 3.40 13.38
N ARG A 552 21.22 4.49 14.16
CA ARG A 552 22.41 5.18 14.67
C ARG A 552 23.32 4.27 15.47
N THR A 553 22.73 3.48 16.34
CA THR A 553 23.47 2.54 17.19
C THR A 553 24.16 1.48 16.35
N ILE A 554 23.44 0.90 15.35
CA ILE A 554 24.01 -0.06 14.42
C ILE A 554 25.19 0.54 13.64
N TYR A 555 25.01 1.76 13.09
CA TYR A 555 26.10 2.44 12.38
C TYR A 555 27.27 2.76 13.29
N ASN A 556 27.06 3.21 14.52
CA ASN A 556 28.14 3.49 15.45
C ASN A 556 28.98 2.25 15.77
N ILE A 557 28.33 1.08 15.98
CA ILE A 557 29.02 -0.19 16.21
C ILE A 557 29.74 -0.64 14.94
N SER A 558 29.08 -0.54 13.78
CA SER A 558 29.67 -0.89 12.48
C SER A 558 30.89 -0.02 12.14
N LEU A 559 30.88 1.25 12.51
CA LEU A 559 32.00 2.16 12.31
C LEU A 559 33.15 1.89 13.28
N ALA A 560 32.86 1.40 14.48
CA ALA A 560 33.88 0.97 15.43
C ALA A 560 34.58 -0.30 14.96
N THR A 561 33.84 -1.26 14.37
CA THR A 561 34.41 -2.52 13.85
C THR A 561 35.07 -2.36 12.48
N PHE A 562 34.53 -1.53 11.60
CA PHE A 562 35.01 -1.36 10.22
C PHE A 562 35.35 0.11 9.87
N PRO A 563 36.26 0.77 10.54
CA PRO A 563 36.54 2.20 10.38
C PRO A 563 37.01 2.61 8.98
N GLY A 564 37.67 1.71 8.25
CA GLY A 564 38.19 1.98 6.90
C GLY A 564 37.16 1.83 5.75
N LYS A 565 35.94 1.48 6.02
CA LYS A 565 34.93 1.24 4.97
C LYS A 565 34.07 2.47 4.68
N LYS A 566 34.35 3.18 3.59
CA LYS A 566 33.65 4.40 3.17
C LYS A 566 32.14 4.24 3.03
N SER A 567 31.63 3.05 2.65
CA SER A 567 30.22 2.82 2.43
C SER A 567 29.37 2.98 3.71
N ILE A 568 29.91 2.54 4.85
CA ILE A 568 29.24 2.65 6.14
C ILE A 568 29.15 4.11 6.58
N TRP A 569 30.28 4.85 6.44
CA TRP A 569 30.32 6.29 6.75
C TRP A 569 29.33 7.09 5.91
N LEU A 570 29.20 6.77 4.61
CA LEU A 570 28.26 7.44 3.72
C LEU A 570 26.82 7.20 4.13
N ARG A 571 26.44 5.95 4.42
CA ARG A 571 25.06 5.64 4.87
C ARG A 571 24.74 6.28 6.22
N ALA A 572 25.69 6.23 7.16
CA ALA A 572 25.54 6.93 8.44
C ALA A 572 25.39 8.45 8.26
N ALA A 573 26.19 9.05 7.37
CA ALA A 573 26.07 10.47 7.05
C ALA A 573 24.73 10.83 6.37
N TYR A 574 24.20 9.97 5.51
CA TYR A 574 22.87 10.17 4.93
C TYR A 574 21.75 10.07 5.99
N LEU A 575 21.84 9.13 6.92
CA LEU A 575 20.90 9.04 8.04
C LEU A 575 20.91 10.35 8.86
N GLU A 576 22.11 10.82 9.26
CA GLU A 576 22.23 12.04 10.05
C GLU A 576 21.82 13.29 9.27
N LYS A 577 22.05 13.33 7.96
CA LYS A 577 21.59 14.43 7.09
C LYS A 577 20.07 14.53 7.04
N ASN A 578 19.37 13.38 6.98
CA ASN A 578 17.92 13.34 6.78
C ASN A 578 17.14 13.43 8.10
N HIS A 579 17.66 12.83 9.16
CA HIS A 579 16.94 12.62 10.42
C HIS A 579 17.72 13.01 11.68
N GLY A 580 18.95 13.52 11.52
CA GLY A 580 19.80 13.93 12.63
C GLY A 580 19.85 15.44 12.82
N SER A 581 20.65 15.85 13.82
CA SER A 581 21.03 17.24 13.98
C SER A 581 22.23 17.57 13.11
N ARG A 582 22.38 18.83 12.77
CA ARG A 582 23.52 19.30 12.01
C ARG A 582 24.85 19.06 12.72
N GLU A 583 24.88 19.25 14.04
CA GLU A 583 26.06 19.05 14.88
C GLU A 583 26.50 17.58 14.90
N SER A 584 25.50 16.64 14.97
CA SER A 584 25.77 15.21 14.90
C SER A 584 26.37 14.81 13.54
N LEU A 585 25.84 15.35 12.44
CA LEU A 585 26.37 15.14 11.08
C LEU A 585 27.82 15.66 10.96
N GLU A 586 28.07 16.86 11.44
CA GLU A 586 29.40 17.47 11.37
C GLU A 586 30.45 16.69 12.18
N SER A 587 30.11 16.26 13.40
CA SER A 587 30.97 15.42 14.22
C SER A 587 31.23 14.05 13.61
N LEU A 588 30.20 13.45 12.99
CA LEU A 588 30.34 12.19 12.26
C LEU A 588 31.26 12.35 11.05
N LEU A 589 31.08 13.41 10.26
CA LEU A 589 31.92 13.68 9.08
C LEU A 589 33.38 13.97 9.43
N GLN A 590 33.64 14.67 10.53
CA GLN A 590 35.00 14.88 11.01
C GLN A 590 35.69 13.54 11.34
N ARG A 591 35.02 12.64 12.01
CA ARG A 591 35.52 11.27 12.28
C ARG A 591 35.71 10.47 10.98
N ALA A 592 34.72 10.58 10.07
CA ALA A 592 34.75 9.88 8.80
C ALA A 592 35.97 10.24 7.95
N VAL A 593 36.30 11.52 7.87
CA VAL A 593 37.45 12.04 7.13
C VAL A 593 38.78 11.61 7.77
N ALA A 594 38.82 11.52 9.10
CA ALA A 594 40.04 11.04 9.80
C ALA A 594 40.31 9.55 9.45
N HIS A 595 39.28 8.71 9.33
CA HIS A 595 39.45 7.29 9.02
C HIS A 595 39.53 6.99 7.51
N CYS A 596 38.84 7.77 6.69
CA CYS A 596 38.77 7.58 5.23
C CYS A 596 39.19 8.83 4.46
N PRO A 597 40.44 9.29 4.54
CA PRO A 597 40.90 10.55 3.92
C PRO A 597 40.78 10.53 2.39
N LYS A 598 40.83 9.35 1.77
CA LYS A 598 40.75 9.19 0.31
C LYS A 598 39.33 9.25 -0.24
N SER A 599 38.29 9.38 0.63
CA SER A 599 36.89 9.45 0.20
C SER A 599 36.50 10.89 -0.10
N GLU A 600 36.46 11.26 -1.35
CA GLU A 600 36.07 12.59 -1.83
C GLU A 600 34.68 13.02 -1.35
N VAL A 601 33.70 12.10 -1.42
CA VAL A 601 32.28 12.36 -1.11
C VAL A 601 32.12 12.82 0.35
N LEU A 602 32.86 12.25 1.29
CA LEU A 602 32.79 12.63 2.71
C LEU A 602 33.29 14.06 2.94
N TRP A 603 34.39 14.44 2.27
CA TRP A 603 34.90 15.80 2.29
C TRP A 603 33.92 16.80 1.72
N LEU A 604 33.29 16.45 0.58
CA LEU A 604 32.30 17.28 -0.07
C LEU A 604 31.03 17.45 0.76
N MET A 605 30.58 16.40 1.43
CA MET A 605 29.43 16.48 2.37
C MET A 605 29.76 17.42 3.54
N GLY A 606 30.94 17.32 4.12
CA GLY A 606 31.40 18.20 5.20
C GLY A 606 31.47 19.67 4.77
N ALA A 607 32.05 19.92 3.63
CA ALA A 607 32.15 21.27 3.07
C ALA A 607 30.76 21.84 2.74
N LYS A 608 29.86 21.04 2.16
CA LYS A 608 28.49 21.43 1.85
C LYS A 608 27.69 21.72 3.12
N SER A 609 27.81 20.93 4.17
CA SER A 609 27.16 21.16 5.46
C SER A 609 27.54 22.52 6.05
N LYS A 610 28.83 22.82 6.10
CA LYS A 610 29.35 24.12 6.59
C LYS A 610 28.91 25.29 5.72
N TRP A 611 28.94 25.10 4.41
CA TRP A 611 28.51 26.13 3.48
C TRP A 611 27.01 26.48 3.61
N LEU A 612 26.17 25.47 3.68
CA LEU A 612 24.72 25.67 3.90
C LEU A 612 24.40 26.38 5.23
N ALA A 613 25.31 26.30 6.19
CA ALA A 613 25.27 27.03 7.43
C ALA A 613 25.65 28.51 7.33
N GLY A 614 26.19 28.93 6.20
CA GLY A 614 26.76 30.25 6.06
C GLY A 614 28.21 30.39 6.55
N ASP A 615 28.82 29.31 7.05
CA ASP A 615 30.21 29.32 7.54
C ASP A 615 31.17 29.03 6.38
N VAL A 616 31.36 30.02 5.52
CA VAL A 616 32.25 29.92 4.35
C VAL A 616 33.71 29.71 4.72
N PRO A 617 34.30 30.35 5.77
CA PRO A 617 35.67 30.11 6.19
C PRO A 617 35.94 28.66 6.58
N ALA A 618 35.01 28.03 7.35
CA ALA A 618 35.15 26.63 7.73
C ALA A 618 35.04 25.69 6.51
N ALA A 619 34.12 25.97 5.59
CA ALA A 619 34.00 25.22 4.34
C ALA A 619 35.29 25.29 3.51
N ARG A 620 35.93 26.45 3.41
CA ARG A 620 37.24 26.62 2.78
C ARG A 620 38.35 25.80 3.48
N GLY A 621 38.34 25.80 4.83
CA GLY A 621 39.25 25.00 5.63
C GLY A 621 39.14 23.50 5.33
N ILE A 622 37.94 22.98 5.29
CA ILE A 622 37.66 21.57 4.95
C ILE A 622 38.14 21.24 3.54
N LEU A 623 37.84 22.09 2.56
CA LEU A 623 38.28 21.88 1.18
C LEU A 623 39.80 21.97 1.03
N SER A 624 40.49 22.81 1.79
CA SER A 624 41.95 22.89 1.78
C SER A 624 42.58 21.59 2.29
N LEU A 625 42.05 20.99 3.34
CA LEU A 625 42.46 19.68 3.84
C LEU A 625 42.16 18.56 2.84
N ALA A 626 40.97 18.66 2.18
CA ALA A 626 40.58 17.73 1.12
C ALA A 626 41.55 17.72 -0.06
N PHE A 627 42.11 18.88 -0.47
CA PHE A 627 43.14 18.99 -1.49
C PHE A 627 44.46 18.33 -1.08
N GLN A 628 44.83 18.44 0.18
CA GLN A 628 46.05 17.78 0.68
C GLN A 628 45.90 16.25 0.65
N ALA A 629 44.69 15.75 0.98
CA ALA A 629 44.42 14.32 0.99
C ALA A 629 44.22 13.73 -0.42
N ASN A 630 43.60 14.50 -1.33
CA ASN A 630 43.20 14.06 -2.68
C ASN A 630 43.53 15.14 -3.73
N PRO A 631 44.80 15.36 -4.08
CA PRO A 631 45.20 16.44 -4.99
C PRO A 631 44.67 16.25 -6.44
N ASN A 632 44.44 15.01 -6.85
CA ASN A 632 43.98 14.66 -8.21
C ASN A 632 42.46 14.55 -8.36
N SER A 633 41.70 14.89 -7.31
CA SER A 633 40.24 14.78 -7.35
C SER A 633 39.62 15.96 -8.08
N GLU A 634 39.01 15.68 -9.22
CA GLU A 634 38.22 16.65 -9.98
C GLU A 634 37.06 17.23 -9.17
N GLU A 635 36.31 16.37 -8.44
CA GLU A 635 35.10 16.74 -7.71
C GLU A 635 35.37 17.79 -6.61
N ILE A 636 36.51 17.63 -5.89
CA ILE A 636 36.93 18.58 -4.84
C ILE A 636 37.24 19.94 -5.44
N TRP A 637 38.00 19.96 -6.57
CA TRP A 637 38.34 21.20 -7.26
C TRP A 637 37.08 21.92 -7.74
N LEU A 638 36.15 21.18 -8.38
CA LEU A 638 34.92 21.78 -8.87
C LEU A 638 33.99 22.27 -7.75
N ALA A 639 33.94 21.59 -6.61
CA ALA A 639 33.18 22.04 -5.43
C ALA A 639 33.78 23.36 -4.85
N ALA A 640 35.11 23.45 -4.77
CA ALA A 640 35.74 24.67 -4.32
C ALA A 640 35.47 25.85 -5.26
N VAL A 641 35.55 25.59 -6.56
CA VAL A 641 35.21 26.61 -7.57
C VAL A 641 33.74 27.03 -7.45
N LYS A 642 32.84 26.10 -7.22
CA LYS A 642 31.43 26.38 -7.02
C LYS A 642 31.23 27.28 -5.79
N LEU A 643 31.87 26.92 -4.66
CA LEU A 643 31.81 27.73 -3.43
C LEU A 643 32.25 29.17 -3.67
N GLU A 644 33.42 29.37 -4.33
CA GLU A 644 33.94 30.72 -4.57
C GLU A 644 33.08 31.50 -5.60
N SER A 645 32.57 30.83 -6.63
CA SER A 645 31.74 31.50 -7.64
C SER A 645 30.40 31.95 -7.07
N GLU A 646 29.78 31.17 -6.18
CA GLU A 646 28.53 31.57 -5.52
C GLU A 646 28.71 32.67 -4.49
N ASN A 647 29.89 32.73 -3.85
CA ASN A 647 30.29 33.86 -3.00
C ASN A 647 30.81 35.08 -3.78
N LYS A 648 30.74 35.05 -5.11
CA LYS A 648 31.17 36.11 -6.02
C LYS A 648 32.68 36.42 -5.97
N GLU A 649 33.50 35.53 -5.45
CA GLU A 649 34.97 35.62 -5.39
C GLU A 649 35.58 35.01 -6.68
N TYR A 650 35.30 35.64 -7.82
CA TYR A 650 35.67 35.11 -9.14
C TYR A 650 37.20 34.99 -9.36
N GLU A 651 37.98 35.91 -8.81
CA GLU A 651 39.43 35.83 -8.92
C GLU A 651 40.04 34.59 -8.20
N ARG A 652 39.45 34.24 -7.07
CA ARG A 652 39.83 33.00 -6.38
C ARG A 652 39.40 31.77 -7.17
N ALA A 653 38.20 31.79 -7.75
CA ALA A 653 37.70 30.72 -8.61
C ALA A 653 38.61 30.51 -9.84
N ARG A 654 39.08 31.60 -10.49
CA ARG A 654 40.05 31.55 -11.60
C ARG A 654 41.37 30.88 -11.18
N ARG A 655 41.93 31.26 -10.04
CA ARG A 655 43.19 30.68 -9.52
C ARG A 655 43.02 29.21 -9.18
N LEU A 656 41.86 28.80 -8.61
CA LEU A 656 41.54 27.40 -8.32
C LEU A 656 41.44 26.59 -9.61
N LEU A 657 40.77 27.10 -10.63
CA LEU A 657 40.63 26.43 -11.93
C LEU A 657 41.97 26.32 -12.66
N ALA A 658 42.82 27.33 -12.58
CA ALA A 658 44.19 27.27 -13.12
C ALA A 658 45.01 26.16 -12.44
N LYS A 659 44.96 26.04 -11.12
CA LYS A 659 45.58 24.96 -10.37
C LYS A 659 44.96 23.60 -10.71
N ALA A 660 43.66 23.52 -10.82
CA ALA A 660 42.93 22.29 -11.17
C ALA A 660 43.36 21.77 -12.57
N ARG A 661 43.57 22.66 -13.54
CA ARG A 661 44.06 22.29 -14.87
C ARG A 661 45.46 21.71 -14.84
N GLY A 662 46.30 22.18 -13.90
CA GLY A 662 47.64 21.63 -13.69
C GLY A 662 47.66 20.29 -12.96
N SER A 663 46.76 20.10 -11.98
CA SER A 663 46.74 18.90 -11.10
C SER A 663 45.90 17.76 -11.66
N ALA A 664 44.72 18.09 -12.17
CA ALA A 664 43.70 17.14 -12.66
C ALA A 664 43.12 17.65 -13.98
N PRO A 665 43.82 17.54 -15.10
CA PRO A 665 43.33 18.01 -16.40
C PRO A 665 42.24 17.07 -16.92
N THR A 666 40.99 17.38 -16.62
CA THR A 666 39.83 16.65 -17.06
C THR A 666 38.95 17.50 -17.98
N PRO A 667 38.17 16.92 -18.88
CA PRO A 667 37.29 17.69 -19.77
C PRO A 667 36.26 18.51 -19.00
N ARG A 668 35.83 18.07 -17.79
CA ARG A 668 34.90 18.82 -16.95
C ARG A 668 35.53 20.06 -16.31
N VAL A 669 36.80 19.97 -15.89
CA VAL A 669 37.55 21.13 -15.36
C VAL A 669 37.76 22.17 -16.44
N MET A 670 38.14 21.74 -17.66
CA MET A 670 38.28 22.63 -18.80
C MET A 670 36.93 23.29 -19.16
N MET A 671 35.85 22.53 -19.23
CA MET A 671 34.53 23.04 -19.49
C MET A 671 34.09 24.07 -18.43
N LYS A 672 34.35 23.82 -17.16
CA LYS A 672 33.99 24.74 -16.08
C LYS A 672 34.85 26.00 -16.09
N SER A 673 36.11 25.90 -16.49
CA SER A 673 36.97 27.07 -16.69
C SER A 673 36.46 28.00 -17.79
N ALA A 674 36.11 27.42 -18.94
CA ALA A 674 35.51 28.16 -20.02
C ALA A 674 34.14 28.75 -19.64
N LYS A 675 33.31 27.98 -18.90
CA LYS A 675 32.00 28.46 -18.43
C LYS A 675 32.12 29.63 -17.46
N LEU A 676 33.13 29.67 -16.59
CA LEU A 676 33.34 30.79 -15.68
C LEU A 676 33.68 32.07 -16.48
N GLU A 677 34.64 32.01 -17.42
CA GLU A 677 34.96 33.15 -18.24
C GLU A 677 33.77 33.63 -19.08
N TRP A 678 33.05 32.69 -19.63
CA TRP A 678 31.81 33.00 -20.34
C TRP A 678 30.79 33.71 -19.44
N SER A 679 30.62 33.28 -18.20
CA SER A 679 29.68 33.94 -17.24
C SER A 679 30.14 35.35 -16.84
N LEU A 680 31.42 35.60 -16.85
CA LEU A 680 32.01 36.94 -16.64
C LEU A 680 32.02 37.82 -17.91
N ASN A 681 31.44 37.27 -19.02
CA ASN A 681 31.36 37.93 -20.33
C ASN A 681 32.74 38.16 -21.01
N ASP A 682 33.79 37.43 -20.56
CA ASP A 682 35.08 37.40 -21.23
C ASP A 682 35.10 36.26 -22.26
N LEU A 683 34.47 36.56 -23.42
CA LEU A 683 34.26 35.58 -24.48
C LEU A 683 35.55 35.12 -25.15
N ASP A 684 36.56 36.00 -25.21
CA ASP A 684 37.82 35.72 -25.87
C ASP A 684 38.70 34.76 -25.04
N ALA A 685 38.76 34.99 -23.74
CA ALA A 685 39.42 34.07 -22.83
C ALA A 685 38.73 32.71 -22.78
N GLY A 686 37.37 32.71 -22.81
CA GLY A 686 36.56 31.49 -22.90
C GLY A 686 36.88 30.67 -24.17
N LEU A 687 36.98 31.30 -25.31
CA LEU A 687 37.36 30.65 -26.58
C LEU A 687 38.78 30.08 -26.58
N GLN A 688 39.77 30.80 -26.04
CA GLN A 688 41.12 30.30 -25.91
C GLN A 688 41.22 29.02 -25.06
N LEU A 689 40.51 29.05 -23.91
CA LEU A 689 40.43 27.85 -23.05
C LEU A 689 39.74 26.67 -23.73
N LEU A 690 38.70 26.92 -24.52
CA LEU A 690 38.03 25.87 -25.29
C LEU A 690 38.90 25.34 -26.42
N ASP A 691 39.68 26.18 -27.12
CA ASP A 691 40.67 25.76 -28.11
C ASP A 691 41.73 24.82 -27.52
N GLU A 692 42.27 25.15 -26.34
CA GLU A 692 43.19 24.32 -25.62
C GLU A 692 42.51 22.98 -25.21
N ALA A 693 41.30 23.06 -24.68
CA ALA A 693 40.54 21.89 -24.24
C ALA A 693 40.22 20.94 -25.39
N LEU A 694 39.83 21.45 -26.55
CA LEU A 694 39.51 20.66 -27.75
C LEU A 694 40.70 19.96 -28.38
N LYS A 695 41.92 20.52 -28.22
CA LYS A 695 43.16 19.83 -28.62
C LYS A 695 43.45 18.60 -27.79
N VAL A 696 43.13 18.65 -26.49
CA VAL A 696 43.35 17.56 -25.53
C VAL A 696 42.18 16.56 -25.50
N PHE A 697 40.92 17.05 -25.54
CA PHE A 697 39.71 16.26 -25.40
C PHE A 697 38.76 16.47 -26.57
N PRO A 698 39.11 16.03 -27.80
CA PRO A 698 38.22 16.22 -28.97
C PRO A 698 36.93 15.44 -28.91
N ASP A 699 36.89 14.37 -28.10
CA ASP A 699 35.72 13.44 -28.01
C ASP A 699 34.65 13.85 -26.98
N PHE A 700 34.84 15.01 -26.34
CA PHE A 700 33.88 15.51 -25.35
C PHE A 700 32.88 16.53 -25.96
N PRO A 701 31.62 16.13 -26.23
CA PRO A 701 30.70 16.92 -27.04
C PRO A 701 30.30 18.26 -26.42
N LYS A 702 30.30 18.37 -25.08
CA LYS A 702 29.91 19.62 -24.40
C LYS A 702 30.87 20.77 -24.66
N LEU A 703 32.15 20.48 -24.91
CA LEU A 703 33.13 21.51 -25.26
C LEU A 703 32.78 22.12 -26.64
N TRP A 704 32.47 21.28 -27.63
CA TRP A 704 32.03 21.71 -28.95
C TRP A 704 30.75 22.52 -28.89
N MET A 705 29.80 22.10 -28.04
CA MET A 705 28.54 22.84 -27.84
C MET A 705 28.80 24.24 -27.34
N MET A 706 29.62 24.36 -26.28
CA MET A 706 29.97 25.69 -25.71
C MET A 706 30.74 26.56 -26.70
N TYR A 707 31.67 25.96 -27.44
CA TYR A 707 32.45 26.63 -28.43
C TYR A 707 31.59 27.28 -29.53
N GLY A 708 30.64 26.51 -30.06
CA GLY A 708 29.66 27.02 -31.02
C GLY A 708 28.70 28.06 -30.45
N GLN A 709 28.21 27.88 -29.21
CA GLN A 709 27.28 28.79 -28.53
C GLN A 709 27.94 30.17 -28.24
N ILE A 710 29.24 30.19 -27.90
CA ILE A 710 29.98 31.46 -27.70
C ILE A 710 30.10 32.20 -29.03
N TYR A 711 30.37 31.51 -30.14
CA TYR A 711 30.39 32.13 -31.47
C TYR A 711 29.02 32.63 -31.89
N GLU A 712 27.92 31.92 -31.57
CA GLU A 712 26.56 32.42 -31.79
C GLU A 712 26.30 33.71 -31.00
N GLN A 713 26.80 33.80 -29.76
CA GLN A 713 26.66 35.01 -28.96
C GLN A 713 27.46 36.21 -29.54
N LYS A 714 28.58 35.94 -30.19
CA LYS A 714 29.36 36.91 -30.94
C LYS A 714 28.79 37.24 -32.29
N ASN A 715 27.66 36.62 -32.69
CA ASN A 715 27.01 36.71 -34.01
C ASN A 715 27.90 36.22 -35.17
N ASP A 716 28.91 35.42 -34.92
CA ASP A 716 29.77 34.79 -35.94
C ASP A 716 29.22 33.41 -36.30
N LEU A 717 28.11 33.43 -37.05
CA LEU A 717 27.36 32.19 -37.38
C LEU A 717 28.15 31.22 -38.26
N SER A 718 29.18 31.71 -38.98
CA SER A 718 30.04 30.87 -39.83
C SER A 718 30.97 30.01 -39.00
N LYS A 719 31.66 30.62 -38.02
CA LYS A 719 32.50 29.87 -37.10
C LYS A 719 31.72 28.95 -36.16
N ALA A 720 30.56 29.35 -35.72
CA ALA A 720 29.65 28.50 -34.97
C ALA A 720 29.26 27.23 -35.77
N PHE A 721 28.99 27.36 -37.06
CA PHE A 721 28.72 26.23 -37.94
C PHE A 721 29.91 25.29 -38.04
N ASP A 722 31.13 25.85 -38.27
CA ASP A 722 32.37 25.07 -38.37
C ASP A 722 32.63 24.31 -37.05
N ALA A 723 32.38 24.94 -35.91
CA ALA A 723 32.54 24.38 -34.60
C ALA A 723 31.58 23.18 -34.39
N TYR A 724 30.29 23.36 -34.66
CA TYR A 724 29.34 22.25 -34.52
C TYR A 724 29.59 21.13 -35.50
N ASN A 725 29.92 21.44 -36.75
CA ASN A 725 30.24 20.43 -37.76
C ASN A 725 31.48 19.63 -37.43
N ALA A 726 32.55 20.29 -36.89
CA ALA A 726 33.74 19.61 -36.38
C ALA A 726 33.39 18.70 -35.19
N GLY A 727 32.58 19.18 -34.26
CA GLY A 727 32.10 18.39 -33.13
C GLY A 727 31.31 17.14 -33.57
N ILE A 728 30.42 17.26 -34.54
CA ILE A 728 29.66 16.13 -35.09
C ILE A 728 30.55 15.10 -35.80
N LYS A 729 31.59 15.55 -36.49
CA LYS A 729 32.55 14.63 -37.10
C LYS A 729 33.33 13.79 -36.07
N LYS A 730 33.65 14.37 -34.92
CA LYS A 730 34.29 13.67 -33.79
C LYS A 730 33.36 12.86 -32.94
N THR A 731 32.18 13.39 -32.65
CA THR A 731 31.19 12.78 -31.75
C THR A 731 29.83 12.64 -32.45
N PRO A 732 29.65 11.68 -33.40
CA PRO A 732 28.45 11.54 -34.20
C PRO A 732 27.22 11.08 -33.38
N ASN A 733 27.47 10.49 -32.21
CA ASN A 733 26.39 9.98 -31.31
C ASN A 733 25.81 11.07 -30.38
N SER A 734 26.36 12.30 -30.43
CA SER A 734 25.89 13.39 -29.60
C SER A 734 24.66 14.08 -30.21
N ILE A 735 23.48 13.72 -29.73
CA ILE A 735 22.18 14.26 -30.18
C ILE A 735 22.09 15.79 -30.04
N PRO A 736 22.49 16.41 -28.90
CA PRO A 736 22.39 17.86 -28.74
C PRO A 736 23.21 18.66 -29.77
N LEU A 737 24.34 18.16 -30.23
CA LEU A 737 25.12 18.84 -31.26
C LEU A 737 24.38 18.92 -32.61
N TRP A 738 23.71 17.82 -32.99
CA TRP A 738 22.90 17.79 -34.18
C TRP A 738 21.72 18.79 -34.11
N ILE A 739 21.06 18.85 -32.93
CA ILE A 739 19.94 19.78 -32.68
C ILE A 739 20.44 21.23 -32.74
N LEU A 740 21.58 21.54 -32.11
CA LEU A 740 22.15 22.89 -32.15
C LEU A 740 22.53 23.29 -33.57
N LEU A 741 23.14 22.37 -34.34
CA LEU A 741 23.51 22.65 -35.73
C LEU A 741 22.25 22.92 -36.59
N SER A 742 21.20 22.13 -36.42
CA SER A 742 19.92 22.33 -37.10
C SER A 742 19.30 23.69 -36.77
N ARG A 743 19.26 24.05 -35.49
CA ARG A 743 18.74 25.36 -35.03
C ARG A 743 19.59 26.53 -35.53
N LEU A 744 20.92 26.34 -35.65
CA LEU A 744 21.80 27.33 -36.25
C LEU A 744 21.50 27.56 -37.73
N GLU A 745 21.31 26.49 -38.52
CA GLU A 745 20.96 26.56 -39.94
C GLU A 745 19.57 27.21 -40.14
N GLU A 746 18.63 26.94 -39.21
CA GLU A 746 17.31 27.60 -39.23
C GLU A 746 17.46 29.11 -38.95
N LYS A 747 18.28 29.55 -37.99
CA LYS A 747 18.60 30.96 -37.73
C LYS A 747 19.26 31.66 -38.94
N ARG A 748 20.03 30.90 -39.72
CA ARG A 748 20.60 31.37 -40.97
C ARG A 748 19.62 31.46 -42.11
N GLY A 749 18.37 31.01 -41.92
CA GLY A 749 17.33 30.99 -42.95
C GLY A 749 17.43 29.78 -43.93
N LEU A 750 18.33 28.81 -43.67
CA LEU A 750 18.61 27.70 -44.58
C LEU A 750 17.86 26.43 -44.13
N LEU A 751 16.52 26.46 -44.18
CA LEU A 751 15.64 25.38 -43.78
C LEU A 751 15.95 24.01 -44.42
N ILE A 752 16.33 24.03 -45.73
CA ILE A 752 16.68 22.81 -46.46
C ILE A 752 17.91 22.13 -45.84
N LYS A 753 18.89 22.93 -45.41
CA LYS A 753 20.09 22.39 -44.74
C LYS A 753 19.78 21.88 -43.34
N ALA A 754 18.92 22.58 -42.60
CA ALA A 754 18.45 22.13 -41.27
C ALA A 754 17.78 20.74 -41.38
N ARG A 755 16.89 20.54 -42.35
CA ARG A 755 16.28 19.23 -42.67
C ARG A 755 17.32 18.15 -42.96
N SER A 756 18.26 18.46 -43.86
CA SER A 756 19.31 17.49 -44.23
C SER A 756 20.22 17.13 -43.04
N VAL A 757 20.48 18.06 -42.13
CA VAL A 757 21.21 17.82 -40.92
C VAL A 757 20.46 16.83 -40.02
N LEU A 758 19.17 17.05 -39.79
CA LEU A 758 18.33 16.15 -38.97
C LEU A 758 18.11 14.77 -39.60
N GLU A 759 18.02 14.67 -40.91
CA GLU A 759 17.98 13.37 -41.63
C GLU A 759 19.27 12.59 -41.40
N ARG A 760 20.42 13.24 -41.58
CA ARG A 760 21.73 12.62 -41.32
C ARG A 760 21.88 12.22 -39.84
N ALA A 761 21.34 13.04 -38.91
CA ALA A 761 21.34 12.75 -37.52
C ALA A 761 20.56 11.46 -37.21
N ARG A 762 19.37 11.31 -37.79
CA ARG A 762 18.51 10.10 -37.65
C ARG A 762 19.15 8.85 -38.25
N LEU A 763 19.84 8.98 -39.37
CA LEU A 763 20.59 7.85 -39.96
C LEU A 763 21.73 7.38 -39.06
N LYS A 764 22.40 8.32 -38.32
CA LYS A 764 23.48 7.98 -37.39
C LYS A 764 22.97 7.49 -36.05
N ASN A 765 21.85 8.03 -35.60
CA ASN A 765 21.23 7.71 -34.31
C ASN A 765 19.79 7.25 -34.51
N PRO A 766 19.56 6.00 -34.96
CA PRO A 766 18.24 5.47 -35.23
C PRO A 766 17.45 5.33 -33.91
N LYS A 767 16.14 5.44 -33.98
CA LYS A 767 15.18 5.31 -32.85
C LYS A 767 15.35 6.35 -31.75
N ASN A 768 15.89 7.53 -32.08
CA ASN A 768 15.95 8.61 -31.12
C ASN A 768 14.77 9.56 -31.26
N ASP A 769 14.03 9.74 -30.18
CA ASP A 769 12.80 10.52 -30.11
C ASP A 769 13.03 12.05 -30.17
N GLU A 770 14.11 12.56 -29.53
CA GLU A 770 14.48 13.98 -29.53
C GLU A 770 14.77 14.48 -30.94
N LEU A 771 15.45 13.68 -31.78
CA LEU A 771 15.73 14.05 -33.17
C LEU A 771 14.46 14.07 -34.03
N TRP A 772 13.56 13.13 -33.79
CA TRP A 772 12.25 13.15 -34.44
C TRP A 772 11.44 14.38 -34.01
N LEU A 773 11.40 14.67 -32.71
CA LEU A 773 10.69 15.81 -32.15
C LEU A 773 11.19 17.13 -32.74
N GLU A 774 12.53 17.33 -32.79
CA GLU A 774 13.09 18.56 -33.35
C GLU A 774 12.81 18.68 -34.86
N ALA A 775 12.88 17.57 -35.62
CA ALA A 775 12.55 17.57 -37.03
C ALA A 775 11.08 17.99 -37.28
N ILE A 776 10.16 17.48 -36.47
CA ILE A 776 8.73 17.84 -36.53
C ILE A 776 8.54 19.31 -36.19
N ARG A 777 9.24 19.81 -35.16
CA ARG A 777 9.15 21.23 -34.75
C ARG A 777 9.70 22.19 -35.80
N VAL A 778 10.75 21.80 -36.52
CA VAL A 778 11.26 22.58 -37.66
C VAL A 778 10.17 22.71 -38.75
N GLU A 779 9.46 21.64 -39.05
CA GLU A 779 8.36 21.70 -40.06
C GLU A 779 7.17 22.51 -39.52
N LEU A 780 6.85 22.43 -38.27
CA LEU A 780 5.79 23.25 -37.65
C LEU A 780 6.14 24.74 -37.68
N ARG A 781 7.39 25.11 -37.38
CA ARG A 781 7.89 26.50 -37.44
C ARG A 781 7.92 27.00 -38.89
N ALA A 782 8.19 26.12 -39.84
CA ALA A 782 8.12 26.39 -41.28
C ALA A 782 6.69 26.49 -41.83
N GLY A 783 5.66 26.21 -41.03
CA GLY A 783 4.26 26.25 -41.39
C GLY A 783 3.74 25.02 -42.17
N MET A 784 4.57 23.99 -42.35
CA MET A 784 4.26 22.77 -43.13
C MET A 784 3.58 21.71 -42.25
N LYS A 785 2.33 21.94 -41.86
CA LYS A 785 1.59 21.07 -40.93
C LYS A 785 1.38 19.65 -41.45
N GLU A 786 1.11 19.49 -42.76
CA GLU A 786 0.88 18.17 -43.36
C GLU A 786 2.13 17.28 -43.28
N ILE A 787 3.30 17.86 -43.59
CA ILE A 787 4.57 17.16 -43.51
C ILE A 787 4.89 16.81 -42.03
N ALA A 788 4.66 17.76 -41.11
CA ALA A 788 4.86 17.52 -39.71
C ALA A 788 3.98 16.38 -39.16
N ASN A 789 2.72 16.31 -39.58
CA ASN A 789 1.80 15.21 -39.23
C ASN A 789 2.26 13.86 -39.78
N ALA A 790 2.70 13.82 -41.05
CA ALA A 790 3.24 12.62 -41.65
C ALA A 790 4.53 12.14 -40.95
N MET A 791 5.39 13.07 -40.60
CA MET A 791 6.60 12.79 -39.80
C MET A 791 6.28 12.28 -38.40
N MET A 792 5.29 12.87 -37.73
CA MET A 792 4.82 12.42 -36.40
C MET A 792 4.30 11.00 -36.47
N ALA A 793 3.52 10.66 -37.48
CA ALA A 793 3.02 9.29 -37.66
C ALA A 793 4.17 8.28 -37.83
N LYS A 794 5.23 8.61 -38.58
CA LYS A 794 6.43 7.77 -38.73
C LYS A 794 7.20 7.69 -37.42
N ALA A 795 7.37 8.81 -36.75
CA ALA A 795 8.06 8.87 -35.45
C ALA A 795 7.40 7.98 -34.39
N LEU A 796 6.06 8.00 -34.32
CA LEU A 796 5.29 7.14 -33.41
C LEU A 796 5.32 5.65 -33.80
N GLN A 797 5.58 5.31 -35.08
CA GLN A 797 5.82 3.93 -35.48
C GLN A 797 7.19 3.42 -35.06
N GLU A 798 8.23 4.25 -35.17
CA GLU A 798 9.59 3.87 -34.81
C GLU A 798 9.81 3.93 -33.27
N CYS A 799 9.28 4.94 -32.60
CA CYS A 799 9.42 5.22 -31.17
C CYS A 799 8.05 5.22 -30.47
N SER A 800 7.38 4.07 -30.47
CA SER A 800 6.00 3.93 -29.97
C SER A 800 5.84 4.19 -28.46
N THR A 801 6.93 4.09 -27.70
CA THR A 801 6.95 4.24 -26.23
C THR A 801 7.46 5.61 -25.76
N SER A 802 7.74 6.53 -26.67
CA SER A 802 8.25 7.85 -26.32
C SER A 802 7.13 8.80 -25.87
N GLY A 803 7.13 9.18 -24.60
CA GLY A 803 6.17 10.14 -24.07
C GLY A 803 6.32 11.55 -24.64
N LEU A 804 7.55 11.95 -25.00
CA LEU A 804 7.81 13.25 -25.63
C LEU A 804 7.06 13.41 -26.95
N LEU A 805 7.13 12.40 -27.82
CA LEU A 805 6.45 12.41 -29.13
C LEU A 805 4.93 12.36 -28.94
N TRP A 806 4.44 11.52 -28.03
CA TRP A 806 3.02 11.47 -27.73
C TRP A 806 2.50 12.80 -27.17
N ALA A 807 3.25 13.45 -26.28
CA ALA A 807 2.90 14.74 -25.71
C ALA A 807 2.73 15.83 -26.77
N GLU A 808 3.66 15.91 -27.72
CA GLU A 808 3.60 16.87 -28.82
C GLU A 808 2.47 16.53 -29.80
N SER A 809 2.25 15.23 -30.10
CA SER A 809 1.20 14.78 -31.02
C SER A 809 -0.21 15.18 -30.57
N ILE A 810 -0.47 15.25 -29.25
CA ILE A 810 -1.76 15.70 -28.70
C ILE A 810 -2.10 17.13 -29.14
N PHE A 811 -1.09 18.02 -29.11
CA PHE A 811 -1.31 19.45 -29.44
C PHE A 811 -1.27 19.74 -30.94
N MET A 812 -0.70 18.84 -31.75
CA MET A 812 -0.75 18.93 -33.22
C MET A 812 -2.16 18.68 -33.77
N GLU A 813 -2.95 17.85 -33.06
CA GLU A 813 -4.32 17.55 -33.45
C GLU A 813 -5.29 18.72 -33.23
N PRO A 814 -6.35 18.82 -34.03
CA PRO A 814 -7.40 19.81 -33.83
C PRO A 814 -8.10 19.59 -32.47
N ARG A 815 -8.65 20.67 -31.88
CA ARG A 815 -9.21 20.64 -30.51
C ARG A 815 -10.16 19.46 -30.21
N PRO A 816 -11.11 19.09 -31.09
CA PRO A 816 -12.02 17.98 -30.79
C PRO A 816 -11.32 16.63 -30.63
N GLN A 817 -10.25 16.40 -31.38
CA GLN A 817 -9.53 15.12 -31.40
C GLN A 817 -8.44 15.01 -30.34
N ARG A 818 -8.05 16.11 -29.65
CA ARG A 818 -7.00 16.11 -28.62
C ARG A 818 -7.30 15.16 -27.47
N LYS A 819 -8.60 15.02 -27.09
CA LYS A 819 -9.00 14.10 -26.02
C LYS A 819 -8.81 12.64 -26.41
N THR A 820 -9.25 12.25 -27.58
CA THR A 820 -9.07 10.86 -28.06
C THR A 820 -7.59 10.53 -28.18
N LYS A 821 -6.80 11.44 -28.74
CA LYS A 821 -5.35 11.28 -28.86
C LYS A 821 -4.67 11.19 -27.48
N SER A 822 -5.13 11.96 -26.49
CA SER A 822 -4.59 11.91 -25.12
C SER A 822 -4.89 10.56 -24.44
N VAL A 823 -6.06 9.96 -24.68
CA VAL A 823 -6.39 8.63 -24.18
C VAL A 823 -5.51 7.56 -24.83
N ASP A 824 -5.26 7.68 -26.15
CA ASP A 824 -4.38 6.75 -26.84
C ASP A 824 -2.92 6.88 -26.36
N ALA A 825 -2.45 8.10 -26.11
CA ALA A 825 -1.14 8.35 -25.50
C ALA A 825 -1.02 7.72 -24.11
N LEU A 826 -2.04 7.88 -23.25
CA LEU A 826 -2.07 7.27 -21.94
C LEU A 826 -2.09 5.73 -21.97
N LYS A 827 -2.77 5.12 -22.94
CA LYS A 827 -2.76 3.67 -23.12
C LYS A 827 -1.39 3.12 -23.53
N LYS A 828 -0.60 3.91 -24.27
CA LYS A 828 0.75 3.50 -24.73
C LYS A 828 1.84 3.83 -23.71
N CYS A 829 1.72 4.95 -23.01
CA CYS A 829 2.71 5.50 -22.10
C CYS A 829 2.03 5.94 -20.79
N GLU A 830 1.52 4.98 -19.99
CA GLU A 830 0.69 5.26 -18.81
C GLU A 830 1.41 6.02 -17.70
N HIS A 831 2.70 5.75 -17.54
CA HIS A 831 3.53 6.31 -16.45
C HIS A 831 4.56 7.34 -16.93
N ASP A 832 4.43 7.82 -18.15
CA ASP A 832 5.38 8.81 -18.68
C ASP A 832 5.01 10.23 -18.22
N PRO A 833 5.92 10.95 -17.53
CA PRO A 833 5.64 12.27 -16.97
C PRO A 833 5.34 13.33 -18.05
N HIS A 834 5.90 13.21 -19.25
CA HIS A 834 5.65 14.14 -20.35
C HIS A 834 4.23 14.04 -20.89
N VAL A 835 3.70 12.81 -21.02
CA VAL A 835 2.30 12.59 -21.43
C VAL A 835 1.34 13.13 -20.38
N LEU A 836 1.62 12.85 -19.09
CA LEU A 836 0.79 13.35 -17.99
C LEU A 836 0.78 14.88 -17.92
N LEU A 837 1.95 15.50 -18.15
CA LEU A 837 2.05 16.96 -18.28
C LEU A 837 1.24 17.50 -19.46
N ALA A 838 1.28 16.82 -20.62
CA ALA A 838 0.49 17.21 -21.78
C ALA A 838 -1.03 17.12 -21.51
N VAL A 839 -1.47 16.08 -20.81
CA VAL A 839 -2.86 15.92 -20.36
C VAL A 839 -3.25 17.03 -19.37
N SER A 840 -2.36 17.42 -18.46
CA SER A 840 -2.58 18.55 -17.54
C SER A 840 -2.80 19.85 -18.30
N LYS A 841 -1.96 20.11 -19.30
CA LYS A 841 -2.10 21.28 -20.20
C LYS A 841 -3.41 21.23 -21.00
N LEU A 842 -3.85 20.05 -21.41
CA LEU A 842 -5.12 19.87 -22.11
C LEU A 842 -6.30 20.25 -21.21
N PHE A 843 -6.34 19.75 -19.94
CA PHE A 843 -7.37 20.14 -18.96
C PHE A 843 -7.31 21.64 -18.61
N TRP A 844 -6.12 22.23 -18.61
CA TRP A 844 -5.97 23.67 -18.45
C TRP A 844 -6.63 24.44 -19.59
N SER A 845 -6.39 24.05 -20.85
CA SER A 845 -7.02 24.69 -22.04
C SER A 845 -8.55 24.54 -22.03
N GLU A 846 -9.09 23.49 -21.38
CA GLU A 846 -10.52 23.25 -21.18
C GLU A 846 -11.11 23.95 -19.94
N ARG A 847 -10.30 24.69 -19.17
CA ARG A 847 -10.68 25.37 -17.92
C ARG A 847 -11.20 24.42 -16.81
N LYS A 848 -10.79 23.16 -16.80
CA LYS A 848 -11.16 22.17 -15.78
C LYS A 848 -10.18 22.22 -14.61
N VAL A 849 -10.30 23.24 -13.76
CA VAL A 849 -9.34 23.58 -12.71
C VAL A 849 -9.06 22.43 -11.74
N GLY A 850 -10.08 21.71 -11.25
CA GLY A 850 -9.91 20.60 -10.31
C GLY A 850 -9.10 19.46 -10.91
N LYS A 851 -9.50 18.97 -12.10
CA LYS A 851 -8.80 17.89 -12.80
C LYS A 851 -7.37 18.28 -13.19
N CYS A 852 -7.15 19.52 -13.59
CA CYS A 852 -5.82 20.01 -13.92
C CYS A 852 -4.85 19.88 -12.74
N ARG A 853 -5.28 20.26 -11.52
CA ARG A 853 -4.49 20.11 -10.29
C ARG A 853 -4.16 18.65 -9.98
N GLU A 854 -5.14 17.78 -10.05
CA GLU A 854 -4.95 16.34 -9.82
C GLU A 854 -3.90 15.75 -10.77
N TRP A 855 -3.94 16.14 -12.05
CA TRP A 855 -2.99 15.64 -13.03
C TRP A 855 -1.59 16.22 -12.85
N PHE A 856 -1.43 17.48 -12.47
CA PHE A 856 -0.12 18.03 -12.09
C PHE A 856 0.45 17.31 -10.87
N GLN A 857 -0.37 17.06 -9.85
CA GLN A 857 0.07 16.29 -8.67
C GLN A 857 0.46 14.85 -9.04
N ARG A 858 -0.28 14.22 -9.94
CA ARG A 858 0.03 12.87 -10.44
C ARG A 858 1.37 12.85 -11.20
N THR A 859 1.59 13.83 -12.07
CA THR A 859 2.86 13.98 -12.81
C THR A 859 4.04 14.08 -11.85
N LEU A 860 3.95 14.97 -10.87
CA LEU A 860 5.01 15.23 -9.90
C LEU A 860 5.19 14.13 -8.86
N LYS A 861 4.17 13.28 -8.65
CA LYS A 861 4.32 12.08 -7.83
C LYS A 861 5.15 11.01 -8.53
N ILE A 862 5.06 10.92 -9.85
CA ILE A 862 5.84 9.96 -10.65
C ILE A 862 7.26 10.48 -10.85
N ASP A 863 7.38 11.74 -11.26
CA ASP A 863 8.68 12.38 -11.47
C ASP A 863 8.73 13.78 -10.84
N PRO A 864 9.25 13.90 -9.60
CA PRO A 864 9.42 15.18 -8.94
C PRO A 864 10.54 16.04 -9.53
N ASP A 865 11.45 15.44 -10.32
CA ASP A 865 12.62 16.12 -10.90
C ASP A 865 12.32 16.86 -12.22
N LEU A 866 11.10 16.71 -12.75
CA LEU A 866 10.64 17.40 -13.96
C LEU A 866 10.28 18.87 -13.68
N GLY A 867 11.21 19.82 -13.88
CA GLY A 867 11.03 21.25 -13.64
C GLY A 867 9.95 21.90 -14.49
N ASP A 868 9.73 21.42 -15.72
CA ASP A 868 8.67 21.94 -16.60
C ASP A 868 7.28 21.71 -16.00
N ALA A 869 7.05 20.61 -15.29
CA ALA A 869 5.77 20.33 -14.64
C ALA A 869 5.54 21.34 -13.49
N TRP A 870 6.58 21.64 -12.71
CA TRP A 870 6.52 22.66 -11.65
C TRP A 870 6.25 24.04 -12.19
N ALA A 871 6.91 24.44 -13.28
CA ALA A 871 6.73 25.75 -13.92
C ALA A 871 5.32 25.94 -14.46
N HIS A 872 4.75 24.90 -15.12
CA HIS A 872 3.39 24.92 -15.61
C HIS A 872 2.36 24.95 -14.49
N TRP A 873 2.57 24.17 -13.43
CA TRP A 873 1.67 24.17 -12.27
C TRP A 873 1.70 25.51 -11.54
N TYR A 874 2.90 26.05 -11.29
CA TYR A 874 3.02 27.37 -10.65
C TYR A 874 2.36 28.47 -11.48
N ARG A 875 2.57 28.47 -12.82
CA ARG A 875 1.91 29.40 -13.72
C ARG A 875 0.39 29.26 -13.72
N PHE A 876 -0.09 28.04 -13.67
CA PHE A 876 -1.52 27.74 -13.54
C PHE A 876 -2.11 28.29 -12.23
N GLU A 877 -1.45 28.11 -11.09
CA GLU A 877 -1.90 28.65 -9.81
C GLU A 877 -1.79 30.18 -9.73
N GLN A 878 -0.88 30.79 -10.47
CA GLN A 878 -0.85 32.26 -10.61
C GLN A 878 -2.11 32.81 -11.27
N LEU A 879 -2.69 32.07 -12.22
CA LEU A 879 -3.86 32.51 -13.00
C LEU A 879 -5.19 32.09 -12.37
N HIS A 880 -5.24 30.92 -11.70
CA HIS A 880 -6.49 30.30 -11.25
C HIS A 880 -6.50 29.91 -9.75
N GLY A 881 -5.42 30.14 -9.04
CA GLY A 881 -5.26 29.77 -7.65
C GLY A 881 -5.26 30.91 -6.65
N THR A 882 -5.22 30.57 -5.37
CA THR A 882 -5.02 31.52 -4.27
C THR A 882 -3.52 31.69 -3.98
N LYS A 883 -3.15 32.77 -3.30
CA LYS A 883 -1.75 33.03 -2.90
C LYS A 883 -1.18 31.89 -2.03
N GLU A 884 -2.01 31.28 -1.20
CA GLU A 884 -1.62 30.16 -0.35
C GLU A 884 -1.19 28.94 -1.18
N LYS A 885 -1.95 28.60 -2.24
CA LYS A 885 -1.61 27.50 -3.15
C LYS A 885 -0.36 27.78 -3.99
N GLN A 886 -0.16 29.04 -4.38
CA GLN A 886 1.07 29.43 -5.07
C GLN A 886 2.30 29.20 -4.19
N GLU A 887 2.21 29.59 -2.92
CA GLU A 887 3.30 29.39 -1.96
C GLU A 887 3.51 27.91 -1.64
N GLU A 888 2.44 27.13 -1.52
CA GLU A 888 2.51 25.67 -1.35
C GLU A 888 3.28 25.00 -2.51
N VAL A 889 2.94 25.32 -3.76
CA VAL A 889 3.63 24.79 -4.94
C VAL A 889 5.10 25.20 -4.96
N LYS A 890 5.38 26.46 -4.60
CA LYS A 890 6.74 26.97 -4.50
C LYS A 890 7.59 26.24 -3.47
N GLN A 891 7.06 26.03 -2.25
CA GLN A 891 7.76 25.28 -1.19
C GLN A 891 8.01 23.82 -1.57
N ARG A 892 7.02 23.16 -2.19
CA ARG A 892 7.20 21.80 -2.71
C ARG A 892 8.26 21.72 -3.80
N CYS A 893 8.33 22.71 -4.70
CA CYS A 893 9.35 22.80 -5.73
C CYS A 893 10.75 23.00 -5.12
N LEU A 894 10.87 23.82 -4.07
CA LEU A 894 12.13 24.03 -3.34
C LEU A 894 12.62 22.76 -2.65
N THR A 895 11.72 21.95 -2.11
CA THR A 895 12.09 20.64 -1.51
C THR A 895 12.47 19.60 -2.56
N ALA A 896 11.85 19.63 -3.74
CA ALA A 896 12.11 18.66 -4.81
C ALA A 896 13.41 18.98 -5.60
N GLU A 897 13.85 20.25 -5.63
CA GLU A 897 15.04 20.72 -6.36
C GLU A 897 15.12 20.15 -7.81
N PRO A 898 14.17 20.45 -8.71
CA PRO A 898 14.13 19.82 -10.04
C PRO A 898 15.32 20.21 -10.91
N HIS A 899 15.79 19.26 -11.74
CA HIS A 899 16.99 19.42 -12.59
C HIS A 899 16.72 19.19 -14.08
N HIS A 900 15.59 18.56 -14.42
CA HIS A 900 15.21 18.17 -15.77
C HIS A 900 14.06 19.02 -16.32
N GLY A 901 13.87 19.00 -17.63
CA GLY A 901 12.86 19.75 -18.34
C GLY A 901 13.45 20.62 -19.46
N GLU A 902 12.74 20.82 -20.53
CA GLU A 902 13.21 21.63 -21.68
C GLU A 902 13.24 23.13 -21.32
N LEU A 903 12.11 23.67 -20.88
CA LEU A 903 11.98 25.06 -20.44
C LEU A 903 12.82 25.34 -19.18
N TRP A 904 12.77 24.42 -18.23
CA TRP A 904 13.56 24.53 -17.01
C TRP A 904 15.05 24.60 -17.29
N CYS A 905 15.54 23.71 -18.15
CA CYS A 905 16.95 23.70 -18.54
C CYS A 905 17.35 24.90 -19.40
N SER A 906 16.45 25.42 -20.26
CA SER A 906 16.73 26.60 -21.03
C SER A 906 16.99 27.84 -20.16
N VAL A 907 16.26 27.95 -19.04
CA VAL A 907 16.42 29.04 -18.07
C VAL A 907 17.54 28.78 -17.09
N SER A 908 17.60 27.60 -16.47
CA SER A 908 18.58 27.28 -15.43
C SER A 908 20.01 27.17 -15.93
N LYS A 909 20.19 26.70 -17.17
CA LYS A 909 21.51 26.54 -17.81
C LYS A 909 21.94 27.78 -18.61
N ASN A 910 21.08 28.80 -18.68
CA ASN A 910 21.43 30.04 -19.32
C ASN A 910 22.51 30.76 -18.52
N ILE A 911 23.51 31.26 -19.21
CA ILE A 911 24.67 31.93 -18.59
C ILE A 911 24.28 33.20 -17.83
N ARG A 912 23.27 33.92 -18.28
CA ARG A 912 22.74 35.12 -17.59
C ARG A 912 22.15 34.80 -16.22
N ASN A 913 21.69 33.58 -16.02
CA ASN A 913 21.01 33.12 -14.83
C ASN A 913 21.93 32.29 -13.89
N VAL A 914 23.22 32.36 -14.09
CA VAL A 914 24.18 31.67 -13.23
C VAL A 914 24.07 32.24 -11.80
N GLY A 915 23.82 31.35 -10.82
CA GLY A 915 23.65 31.73 -9.42
C GLY A 915 22.20 32.00 -9.01
N PHE A 916 21.22 31.80 -9.89
CA PHE A 916 19.82 31.88 -9.50
C PHE A 916 19.45 30.72 -8.55
N SER A 917 18.69 31.03 -7.51
CA SER A 917 18.09 30.02 -6.64
C SER A 917 16.98 29.26 -7.40
N THR A 918 16.62 28.08 -6.91
CA THR A 918 15.51 27.27 -7.48
C THR A 918 14.21 28.09 -7.58
N GLU A 919 13.96 28.94 -6.60
CA GLU A 919 12.84 29.87 -6.58
C GLU A 919 12.88 30.86 -7.76
N GLN A 920 14.05 31.49 -7.96
CA GLN A 920 14.22 32.45 -9.06
C GLN A 920 14.10 31.78 -10.43
N ILE A 921 14.61 30.55 -10.56
CA ILE A 921 14.46 29.75 -11.77
C ILE A 921 13.00 29.42 -12.00
N LEU A 922 12.25 28.98 -10.97
CA LEU A 922 10.81 28.73 -11.07
C LEU A 922 10.03 29.95 -11.53
N LEU A 923 10.31 31.13 -10.95
CA LEU A 923 9.66 32.39 -11.32
C LEU A 923 10.01 32.82 -12.76
N ALA A 924 11.24 32.60 -13.18
CA ALA A 924 11.68 32.93 -14.54
C ALA A 924 11.06 31.97 -15.56
N THR A 925 11.12 30.66 -15.31
CA THR A 925 10.50 29.66 -16.20
C THR A 925 8.98 29.80 -16.28
N ALA A 926 8.31 30.11 -15.17
CA ALA A 926 6.86 30.34 -15.18
C ALA A 926 6.44 31.55 -16.07
N LYS A 927 7.30 32.55 -16.21
CA LYS A 927 7.04 33.66 -17.13
C LYS A 927 7.14 33.24 -18.61
N GLU A 928 8.04 32.31 -18.92
CA GLU A 928 8.26 31.79 -20.27
C GLU A 928 7.24 30.73 -20.68
N VAL A 929 6.54 30.11 -19.70
CA VAL A 929 5.51 29.11 -19.99
C VAL A 929 4.38 29.72 -20.83
N PRO A 930 4.11 29.17 -22.05
CA PRO A 930 2.98 29.60 -22.85
C PRO A 930 1.66 29.16 -22.21
N ILE A 931 0.69 30.07 -22.19
CA ILE A 931 -0.65 29.75 -21.72
C ILE A 931 -1.31 28.88 -22.79
N PRO A 932 -1.76 27.66 -22.49
CA PRO A 932 -2.41 26.81 -23.49
C PRO A 932 -3.75 27.41 -23.91
N ILE A 933 -3.85 27.78 -25.19
CA ILE A 933 -5.03 28.42 -25.81
C ILE A 933 -5.99 27.34 -26.30
#